data_2a2f224e03bf764fa75258d4a6f08430
#
_entry.id   2a2f224e03bf764fa75258d4a6f08430
#
_cell.length_a   1.000
_cell.length_b   1.000
_cell.length_c   1.000
_cell.angle_alpha   90.00
_cell.angle_beta   90.00
_cell.angle_gamma   90.00
#
_symmetry.space_group_name_H-M   'P 1'
#
loop_
_entity.id
_entity.type
_entity.pdbx_description
1 polymer ?
#
loop_
_entity_poly.entity_id
_entity_poly.type
_entity_poly.pdbx_seq_one_letter_code
_entity_poly.pdbx_strand_id
1 'polypeptide(L)'
;MVFVASQGPLWSSGGERGLYKTNDGGKTWKNVLSVNEWTGVTDVVINEQNPNILYAATWQRHRNVASYMGGGPGTSIYKSTDHGNTWIEIKNGLPNSNLGKIGLAISPFDSTIVYAAVETDRRNGAVYKTTNSGGSWKKMSDTVSGATGPHYYQELVASPHVFDKIYLMDTKVQVSENGGKDFYVMNESDKHVDNHSLTFKMSDPNYLLIGTDGGVYESFDDTNSWKFVANLPLTQFYKLAVDDAYPFYNIFGGTQDNNTQGGPSRTFKTSGITNSDWFVLLGGDGHQPATEPGNPNIVYAQSQQGNIHRIDRTNGEATFIKPQNDLNEPYERFNWDAPILVSPHDPETIFFGSQRVWVSNNRGDEWKSISGDLTLDQERFELPIMGKVQSWDNPWDVYAMSTYNTITSLSQSPVDEKIIYAGTDDGIIQYTRDFGQNWSKVSVEKLPGVPKGSFVNDIKADLFDPNTVYVLLDNHKFGDYKPYVYKSNDGGKNWKNITEGIPDGFLCWRLVQDHVDKNLMFLGTEYGIYVSVNGGNKWVKFSSGLPTISIRDLAIQKRENDLIAATFGRGFYVLDDYSSLRFISANSLKDNLVFTPRKALQYNPIRPGSSSQGSNTYYAKNPAYGAIFTFYMSDEILTKKQNRLKVEKDLEKTNSDIPFPGWEELDEELNEKSPLTIIEIYDSENSFVERLTFPYKKGFNRVSWDLSKKIRTHVSSGSSRFYSPSIRVSPGKYSFNVYTFYDGQVNKIGSKFFDVERIRSGVLDNPNKDKIEQYVIEIENTYNDFSVINSKFNKIKETNKSILTLISRTKDYQSFVDLYNSIQNNINKIDRVLYSHLHGCLLYTSPSPR
;
A
#
# COMPACT_ATOMS: atom_id res chain seq x y z
N MET A 1 -14.06 -21.08 23.75
CA MET A 1 -13.89 -22.15 22.74
C MET A 1 -13.98 -21.52 21.36
N VAL A 2 -13.06 -21.83 20.45
CA VAL A 2 -13.06 -21.35 19.06
C VAL A 2 -12.70 -22.51 18.13
N PHE A 3 -13.30 -22.54 16.94
CA PHE A 3 -12.94 -23.46 15.87
C PHE A 3 -12.35 -22.69 14.69
N VAL A 4 -11.38 -23.28 14.03
CA VAL A 4 -10.78 -22.76 12.79
C VAL A 4 -10.80 -23.87 11.73
N ALA A 5 -11.53 -23.62 10.65
CA ALA A 5 -11.52 -24.45 9.46
C ALA A 5 -10.27 -24.13 8.64
N SER A 6 -9.30 -25.05 8.60
CA SER A 6 -8.08 -24.91 7.83
C SER A 6 -8.15 -25.73 6.55
N GLN A 7 -8.12 -25.03 5.44
CA GLN A 7 -8.07 -25.66 4.12
C GLN A 7 -6.66 -26.20 3.80
N GLY A 8 -5.64 -25.80 4.59
CA GLY A 8 -4.23 -26.12 4.38
C GLY A 8 -3.62 -25.47 3.15
N PRO A 9 -2.35 -25.77 2.85
CA PRO A 9 -1.65 -25.22 1.68
C PRO A 9 -2.32 -25.64 0.38
N LEU A 10 -2.59 -24.67 -0.49
CA LEU A 10 -3.18 -24.93 -1.81
C LEU A 10 -2.20 -25.65 -2.73
N TRP A 11 -0.90 -25.39 -2.58
CA TRP A 11 0.18 -25.73 -3.50
C TRP A 11 0.97 -26.99 -3.15
N SER A 12 0.64 -27.65 -2.05
CA SER A 12 1.32 -28.87 -1.61
C SER A 12 0.40 -29.79 -0.82
N SER A 13 0.80 -31.04 -0.62
CA SER A 13 0.16 -31.95 0.32
C SER A 13 0.47 -31.59 1.78
N GLY A 14 -0.28 -32.18 2.71
CA GLY A 14 -0.05 -32.06 4.15
C GLY A 14 -0.27 -30.66 4.71
N GLY A 15 0.64 -30.21 5.57
CA GLY A 15 0.50 -28.95 6.30
C GLY A 15 -0.62 -28.98 7.33
N GLU A 16 -1.05 -27.79 7.74
CA GLU A 16 -2.08 -27.63 8.78
C GLU A 16 -3.51 -27.73 8.21
N ARG A 17 -3.84 -28.90 7.63
CA ARG A 17 -5.19 -29.20 7.09
C ARG A 17 -6.08 -29.77 8.19
N GLY A 18 -7.36 -29.42 8.16
CA GLY A 18 -8.36 -29.99 9.06
C GLY A 18 -9.13 -28.95 9.85
N LEU A 19 -9.81 -29.41 10.89
CA LEU A 19 -10.53 -28.52 11.83
C LEU A 19 -9.76 -28.44 13.12
N TYR A 20 -9.41 -27.22 13.51
CA TYR A 20 -8.69 -26.95 14.75
C TYR A 20 -9.63 -26.35 15.79
N LYS A 21 -9.42 -26.77 17.04
CA LYS A 21 -10.19 -26.32 18.20
C LYS A 21 -9.26 -25.80 19.29
N THR A 22 -9.61 -24.67 19.90
CA THR A 22 -9.00 -24.17 21.12
C THR A 22 -10.02 -23.99 22.22
N ASN A 23 -9.59 -24.24 23.48
CA ASN A 23 -10.39 -24.00 24.67
C ASN A 23 -9.74 -22.98 25.63
N ASP A 24 -8.57 -22.46 25.27
CA ASP A 24 -7.72 -21.61 26.15
C ASP A 24 -7.44 -20.21 25.55
N GLY A 25 -8.33 -19.76 24.64
CA GLY A 25 -8.21 -18.45 24.00
C GLY A 25 -7.14 -18.38 22.91
N GLY A 26 -6.84 -19.51 22.25
CA GLY A 26 -5.89 -19.58 21.15
C GLY A 26 -4.43 -19.84 21.54
N LYS A 27 -4.16 -20.13 22.82
CA LYS A 27 -2.81 -20.48 23.29
C LYS A 27 -2.37 -21.85 22.78
N THR A 28 -3.29 -22.82 22.75
CA THR A 28 -3.08 -24.15 22.18
C THR A 28 -4.22 -24.52 21.22
N TRP A 29 -3.89 -25.27 20.17
CA TRP A 29 -4.82 -25.73 19.16
C TRP A 29 -4.72 -27.25 18.98
N LYS A 30 -5.85 -27.93 18.92
CA LYS A 30 -5.94 -29.36 18.65
C LYS A 30 -6.65 -29.57 17.32
N ASN A 31 -6.03 -30.36 16.40
CA ASN A 31 -6.72 -30.85 15.22
C ASN A 31 -7.77 -31.90 15.64
N VAL A 32 -9.04 -31.63 15.42
CA VAL A 32 -10.18 -32.47 15.84
C VAL A 32 -10.87 -33.20 14.67
N LEU A 33 -10.58 -32.79 13.42
CA LEU A 33 -11.05 -33.46 12.19
C LEU A 33 -9.98 -33.38 11.12
N SER A 34 -9.43 -34.52 10.73
CA SER A 34 -8.45 -34.67 9.65
C SER A 34 -8.83 -35.86 8.79
N VAL A 35 -8.73 -35.75 7.48
CA VAL A 35 -9.14 -36.79 6.51
C VAL A 35 -7.94 -37.39 5.80
N ASN A 36 -7.23 -36.61 4.98
CA ASN A 36 -6.01 -37.05 4.29
C ASN A 36 -5.13 -35.82 3.97
N GLU A 37 -3.96 -36.06 3.37
CA GLU A 37 -2.96 -35.01 3.07
C GLU A 37 -3.40 -33.96 2.04
N TRP A 38 -4.49 -34.20 1.28
CA TRP A 38 -5.02 -33.28 0.27
C TRP A 38 -6.34 -32.60 0.69
N THR A 39 -6.91 -33.04 1.82
CA THR A 39 -8.26 -32.60 2.26
C THR A 39 -8.18 -31.71 3.48
N GLY A 40 -8.67 -30.49 3.38
CA GLY A 40 -8.86 -29.57 4.50
C GLY A 40 -10.33 -29.41 4.86
N VAL A 41 -10.64 -28.54 5.82
CA VAL A 41 -11.99 -28.14 6.18
C VAL A 41 -12.26 -26.75 5.60
N THR A 42 -13.34 -26.61 4.84
CA THR A 42 -13.71 -25.34 4.16
C THR A 42 -14.77 -24.56 4.89
N ASP A 43 -15.65 -25.26 5.64
CA ASP A 43 -16.74 -24.63 6.35
C ASP A 43 -17.03 -25.34 7.70
N VAL A 44 -17.45 -24.56 8.71
CA VAL A 44 -17.89 -25.07 10.01
C VAL A 44 -19.02 -24.20 10.55
N VAL A 45 -20.15 -24.82 10.83
CA VAL A 45 -21.33 -24.16 11.41
C VAL A 45 -21.71 -24.77 12.75
N ILE A 46 -22.04 -23.91 13.71
CA ILE A 46 -22.37 -24.28 15.08
C ILE A 46 -23.89 -24.06 15.28
N ASN A 47 -24.55 -25.05 15.85
CA ASN A 47 -25.93 -24.87 16.27
C ASN A 47 -26.00 -23.95 17.50
N GLU A 48 -26.48 -22.72 17.31
CA GLU A 48 -26.54 -21.70 18.38
C GLU A 48 -27.48 -22.10 19.52
N GLN A 49 -28.51 -22.88 19.24
CA GLN A 49 -29.46 -23.36 20.25
C GLN A 49 -28.89 -24.55 21.06
N ASN A 50 -27.97 -25.32 20.48
CA ASN A 50 -27.28 -26.43 21.11
C ASN A 50 -25.82 -26.51 20.63
N PRO A 51 -24.88 -25.82 21.28
CA PRO A 51 -23.48 -25.77 20.86
C PRO A 51 -22.74 -27.13 20.91
N ASN A 52 -23.35 -28.21 21.40
CA ASN A 52 -22.80 -29.55 21.27
C ASN A 52 -22.81 -30.03 19.82
N ILE A 53 -23.77 -29.53 19.02
CA ILE A 53 -23.98 -29.94 17.63
C ILE A 53 -23.27 -28.98 16.69
N LEU A 54 -22.33 -29.52 15.88
CA LEU A 54 -21.62 -28.81 14.84
C LEU A 54 -21.65 -29.61 13.55
N TYR A 55 -21.55 -28.90 12.44
CA TYR A 55 -21.36 -29.51 11.12
C TYR A 55 -20.11 -28.92 10.50
N ALA A 56 -19.33 -29.73 9.80
CA ALA A 56 -18.13 -29.30 9.08
C ALA A 56 -18.13 -29.88 7.65
N ALA A 57 -17.76 -29.08 6.70
CA ALA A 57 -17.53 -29.50 5.31
C ALA A 57 -16.05 -29.62 5.03
N THR A 58 -15.62 -30.78 4.54
CA THR A 58 -14.26 -31.00 4.06
C THR A 58 -14.17 -30.74 2.58
N TRP A 59 -12.97 -30.40 2.09
CA TRP A 59 -12.72 -30.16 0.68
C TRP A 59 -11.35 -30.66 0.27
N GLN A 60 -11.30 -31.60 -0.67
CA GLN A 60 -10.08 -32.09 -1.29
C GLN A 60 -9.72 -31.24 -2.48
N ARG A 61 -8.53 -30.58 -2.44
CA ARG A 61 -8.06 -29.68 -3.50
C ARG A 61 -6.56 -29.59 -3.59
N HIS A 62 -6.07 -29.30 -4.79
CA HIS A 62 -4.66 -29.02 -5.04
C HIS A 62 -4.51 -28.14 -6.29
N ARG A 63 -3.52 -27.25 -6.28
CA ARG A 63 -3.13 -26.42 -7.41
C ARG A 63 -1.62 -26.40 -7.56
N ASN A 64 -1.10 -26.39 -8.78
CA ASN A 64 0.27 -26.08 -9.12
C ASN A 64 0.31 -24.99 -10.20
N VAL A 65 1.48 -24.70 -10.77
CA VAL A 65 1.62 -23.66 -11.81
C VAL A 65 0.78 -23.99 -13.06
N ALA A 66 0.65 -25.27 -13.42
CA ALA A 66 0.03 -25.72 -14.66
C ALA A 66 -1.45 -26.11 -14.52
N SER A 67 -1.90 -26.54 -13.33
CA SER A 67 -3.17 -27.24 -13.15
C SER A 67 -3.83 -26.96 -11.80
N TYR A 68 -5.16 -27.13 -11.76
CA TYR A 68 -5.98 -27.09 -10.55
C TYR A 68 -6.99 -28.25 -10.55
N MET A 69 -7.22 -28.83 -9.39
CA MET A 69 -8.27 -29.82 -9.15
C MET A 69 -8.94 -29.59 -7.80
N GLY A 70 -10.28 -29.41 -7.79
CA GLY A 70 -11.04 -28.93 -6.63
C GLY A 70 -12.12 -29.89 -6.16
N GLY A 71 -11.87 -31.20 -6.20
CA GLY A 71 -12.79 -32.23 -5.71
C GLY A 71 -12.10 -33.57 -5.56
N GLY A 72 -12.69 -34.49 -4.80
CA GLY A 72 -12.14 -35.81 -4.58
C GLY A 72 -12.82 -36.60 -3.46
N PRO A 73 -12.38 -37.85 -3.20
CA PRO A 73 -13.02 -38.77 -2.25
C PRO A 73 -12.93 -38.31 -0.79
N GLY A 74 -12.08 -37.36 -0.47
CA GLY A 74 -11.98 -36.79 0.88
C GLY A 74 -13.01 -35.71 1.21
N THR A 75 -13.75 -35.23 0.20
CA THR A 75 -14.80 -34.22 0.41
C THR A 75 -16.08 -34.84 0.94
N SER A 76 -16.58 -34.37 2.07
CA SER A 76 -17.82 -34.84 2.69
C SER A 76 -18.34 -33.86 3.75
N ILE A 77 -19.54 -34.16 4.33
CA ILE A 77 -20.10 -33.45 5.47
C ILE A 77 -19.92 -34.29 6.73
N TYR A 78 -19.44 -33.68 7.79
CA TYR A 78 -19.25 -34.30 9.10
C TYR A 78 -20.11 -33.62 10.16
N LYS A 79 -20.56 -34.38 11.13
CA LYS A 79 -21.33 -33.90 12.28
C LYS A 79 -20.63 -34.28 13.58
N SER A 80 -20.62 -33.36 14.53
CA SER A 80 -20.30 -33.61 15.93
C SER A 80 -21.51 -33.40 16.81
N THR A 81 -21.58 -34.15 17.93
CA THR A 81 -22.61 -34.02 18.97
C THR A 81 -22.01 -33.84 20.37
N ASP A 82 -20.74 -33.58 20.44
CA ASP A 82 -19.93 -33.50 21.67
C ASP A 82 -19.00 -32.29 21.69
N HIS A 83 -19.47 -31.10 21.29
CA HIS A 83 -18.68 -29.87 21.17
C HIS A 83 -17.49 -29.99 20.20
N GLY A 84 -17.59 -30.78 19.14
CA GLY A 84 -16.53 -30.94 18.15
C GLY A 84 -15.32 -31.75 18.66
N ASN A 85 -15.49 -32.64 19.62
CA ASN A 85 -14.41 -33.53 20.04
C ASN A 85 -14.30 -34.77 19.15
N THR A 86 -15.44 -35.31 18.68
CA THR A 86 -15.53 -36.41 17.73
C THR A 86 -16.45 -36.06 16.56
N TRP A 87 -16.21 -36.67 15.41
CA TRP A 87 -16.90 -36.37 14.15
C TRP A 87 -17.32 -37.65 13.44
N ILE A 88 -18.56 -37.67 12.92
CA ILE A 88 -19.07 -38.74 12.08
C ILE A 88 -19.43 -38.20 10.71
N GLU A 89 -19.14 -38.91 9.65
CA GLU A 89 -19.57 -38.60 8.29
C GLU A 89 -21.09 -38.84 8.13
N ILE A 90 -21.78 -37.84 7.51
CA ILE A 90 -23.24 -37.88 7.31
C ILE A 90 -23.57 -37.70 5.83
N LYS A 91 -23.70 -38.79 5.09
CA LYS A 91 -23.88 -38.76 3.63
C LYS A 91 -25.16 -39.43 3.13
N ASN A 92 -26.04 -39.87 4.02
CA ASN A 92 -27.29 -40.51 3.63
C ASN A 92 -28.20 -39.56 2.80
N GLY A 93 -28.41 -39.84 1.53
CA GLY A 93 -29.15 -38.99 0.59
C GLY A 93 -28.30 -37.98 -0.19
N LEU A 94 -26.96 -37.88 0.09
CA LEU A 94 -26.03 -37.17 -0.78
C LEU A 94 -25.54 -38.07 -1.92
N PRO A 95 -24.96 -37.51 -3.00
CA PRO A 95 -24.38 -38.29 -4.11
C PRO A 95 -23.25 -39.22 -3.62
N ASN A 96 -23.14 -40.39 -4.25
CA ASN A 96 -22.04 -41.34 -4.01
C ASN A 96 -20.76 -41.04 -4.83
N SER A 97 -20.82 -40.06 -5.72
CA SER A 97 -19.66 -39.61 -6.47
C SER A 97 -18.67 -38.78 -5.59
N ASN A 98 -17.47 -38.55 -6.05
CA ASN A 98 -16.58 -37.57 -5.47
C ASN A 98 -17.25 -36.20 -5.50
N LEU A 99 -17.09 -35.43 -4.41
CA LEU A 99 -17.68 -34.10 -4.25
C LEU A 99 -16.61 -33.01 -4.31
N GLY A 100 -17.03 -31.79 -4.69
CA GLY A 100 -16.23 -30.58 -4.60
C GLY A 100 -16.61 -29.72 -3.40
N LYS A 101 -16.46 -28.41 -3.52
CA LYS A 101 -16.72 -27.50 -2.40
C LYS A 101 -18.16 -27.63 -1.88
N ILE A 102 -18.32 -27.59 -0.57
CA ILE A 102 -19.60 -27.64 0.12
C ILE A 102 -19.73 -26.42 1.03
N GLY A 103 -20.81 -25.66 0.87
CA GLY A 103 -21.22 -24.61 1.79
C GLY A 103 -22.37 -25.08 2.68
N LEU A 104 -22.38 -24.72 3.95
CA LEU A 104 -23.33 -25.15 4.96
C LEU A 104 -24.02 -23.96 5.62
N ALA A 105 -25.35 -24.13 5.91
CA ALA A 105 -26.08 -23.18 6.75
C ALA A 105 -27.11 -23.89 7.64
N ILE A 106 -27.16 -23.57 8.93
CA ILE A 106 -28.17 -24.01 9.85
C ILE A 106 -29.30 -23.00 9.85
N SER A 107 -30.58 -23.45 9.81
CA SER A 107 -31.72 -22.55 9.94
C SER A 107 -31.74 -21.92 11.33
N PRO A 108 -31.76 -20.57 11.45
CA PRO A 108 -31.91 -19.92 12.76
C PRO A 108 -33.25 -20.18 13.44
N PHE A 109 -34.26 -20.59 12.67
CA PHE A 109 -35.65 -20.84 13.18
C PHE A 109 -35.83 -22.25 13.70
N ASP A 110 -35.16 -23.24 13.08
CA ASP A 110 -35.22 -24.64 13.47
C ASP A 110 -33.90 -25.31 13.26
N SER A 111 -33.17 -25.56 14.33
CA SER A 111 -31.83 -26.10 14.31
C SER A 111 -31.71 -27.56 13.82
N THR A 112 -32.83 -28.23 13.59
CA THR A 112 -32.88 -29.56 12.93
C THR A 112 -32.76 -29.45 11.42
N ILE A 113 -32.97 -28.24 10.89
CA ILE A 113 -32.87 -27.91 9.46
C ILE A 113 -31.47 -27.41 9.16
N VAL A 114 -30.77 -28.09 8.23
CA VAL A 114 -29.48 -27.66 7.69
C VAL A 114 -29.57 -27.70 6.17
N TYR A 115 -29.02 -26.68 5.54
CA TYR A 115 -28.87 -26.58 4.09
C TYR A 115 -27.44 -26.88 3.72
N ALA A 116 -27.23 -27.49 2.56
CA ALA A 116 -25.93 -27.76 1.99
C ALA A 116 -25.93 -27.46 0.49
N ALA A 117 -25.06 -26.57 0.03
CA ALA A 117 -24.78 -26.38 -1.39
C ALA A 117 -23.58 -27.27 -1.75
N VAL A 118 -23.75 -28.25 -2.63
CA VAL A 118 -22.80 -29.31 -2.90
C VAL A 118 -22.41 -29.31 -4.37
N GLU A 119 -21.16 -29.14 -4.67
CA GLU A 119 -20.61 -29.30 -6.00
C GLU A 119 -20.35 -30.81 -6.28
N THR A 120 -20.86 -31.32 -7.41
CA THR A 120 -20.77 -32.74 -7.77
C THR A 120 -19.74 -33.02 -8.86
N ASP A 121 -19.41 -32.03 -9.66
CA ASP A 121 -18.26 -31.95 -10.56
C ASP A 121 -17.94 -30.45 -10.79
N ARG A 122 -17.01 -30.14 -11.65
CA ARG A 122 -16.60 -28.75 -11.90
C ARG A 122 -17.71 -27.79 -12.35
N ARG A 123 -18.83 -28.30 -12.87
CA ARG A 123 -19.89 -27.49 -13.49
C ARG A 123 -21.29 -27.80 -12.98
N ASN A 124 -21.44 -28.88 -12.25
CA ASN A 124 -22.71 -29.36 -11.75
C ASN A 124 -22.71 -29.43 -10.23
N GLY A 125 -23.90 -29.27 -9.67
CA GLY A 125 -24.08 -29.37 -8.22
C GLY A 125 -25.55 -29.39 -7.86
N ALA A 126 -25.84 -29.30 -6.59
CA ALA A 126 -27.20 -29.26 -6.08
C ALA A 126 -27.26 -28.66 -4.68
N VAL A 127 -28.41 -28.09 -4.33
CA VAL A 127 -28.72 -27.70 -2.97
C VAL A 127 -29.52 -28.84 -2.30
N TYR A 128 -29.06 -29.22 -1.12
CA TYR A 128 -29.68 -30.25 -0.28
C TYR A 128 -30.21 -29.62 1.01
N LYS A 129 -31.27 -30.22 1.56
CA LYS A 129 -31.87 -29.85 2.86
C LYS A 129 -32.04 -31.09 3.71
N THR A 130 -31.70 -31.04 4.97
CA THR A 130 -32.10 -32.00 5.99
C THR A 130 -33.07 -31.34 6.94
N THR A 131 -34.06 -32.13 7.50
CA THR A 131 -34.99 -31.71 8.54
C THR A 131 -34.89 -32.59 9.78
N ASN A 132 -33.83 -33.40 9.86
CA ASN A 132 -33.58 -34.34 10.95
C ASN A 132 -32.08 -34.28 11.40
N SER A 133 -31.51 -33.07 11.41
CA SER A 133 -30.16 -32.82 11.89
C SER A 133 -29.12 -33.67 11.16
N GLY A 134 -29.22 -33.86 9.87
CA GLY A 134 -28.28 -34.60 9.04
C GLY A 134 -28.48 -36.12 9.01
N GLY A 135 -29.58 -36.62 9.60
CA GLY A 135 -29.92 -38.07 9.52
C GLY A 135 -30.20 -38.53 8.08
N SER A 136 -30.75 -37.64 7.25
CA SER A 136 -30.89 -37.82 5.81
C SER A 136 -30.99 -36.51 5.10
N TRP A 137 -30.48 -36.47 3.86
CA TRP A 137 -30.48 -35.30 2.98
C TRP A 137 -31.43 -35.47 1.82
N LYS A 138 -32.16 -34.42 1.49
CA LYS A 138 -33.10 -34.37 0.34
C LYS A 138 -32.58 -33.33 -0.63
N LYS A 139 -32.40 -33.71 -1.90
CA LYS A 139 -32.12 -32.79 -2.99
C LYS A 139 -33.29 -31.83 -3.19
N MET A 140 -33.00 -30.53 -3.24
CA MET A 140 -34.00 -29.47 -3.41
C MET A 140 -33.98 -28.92 -4.85
N SER A 141 -32.81 -28.63 -5.41
CA SER A 141 -32.62 -28.13 -6.77
C SER A 141 -31.27 -28.56 -7.32
N ASP A 142 -31.06 -28.33 -8.64
CA ASP A 142 -29.74 -28.48 -9.31
C ASP A 142 -28.88 -27.16 -9.26
N THR A 143 -29.22 -26.23 -8.37
CA THR A 143 -28.53 -24.96 -8.25
C THR A 143 -27.12 -25.17 -7.70
N VAL A 144 -26.17 -24.56 -8.35
CA VAL A 144 -24.76 -24.55 -7.97
C VAL A 144 -24.16 -23.19 -8.33
N SER A 145 -23.14 -22.76 -7.61
CA SER A 145 -22.36 -21.59 -8.00
C SER A 145 -21.63 -21.83 -9.33
N GLY A 146 -21.55 -20.80 -10.16
CA GLY A 146 -21.03 -20.92 -11.53
C GLY A 146 -19.51 -21.15 -11.62
N ALA A 147 -18.73 -20.83 -10.58
CA ALA A 147 -17.28 -20.89 -10.61
C ALA A 147 -16.66 -21.23 -9.25
N THR A 148 -17.06 -22.37 -8.68
CA THR A 148 -16.65 -22.77 -7.33
C THR A 148 -15.16 -22.98 -7.17
N GLY A 149 -14.52 -23.60 -8.14
CA GLY A 149 -13.15 -24.09 -8.04
C GLY A 149 -12.14 -23.04 -7.65
N PRO A 150 -11.64 -22.21 -8.60
CA PRO A 150 -10.59 -21.24 -8.30
C PRO A 150 -11.07 -20.02 -7.51
N HIS A 151 -12.37 -19.69 -7.54
CA HIS A 151 -12.94 -18.49 -6.93
C HIS A 151 -13.49 -18.70 -5.51
N TYR A 152 -13.53 -19.93 -5.01
CA TYR A 152 -14.00 -20.24 -3.65
C TYR A 152 -15.47 -19.89 -3.34
N TYR A 153 -16.32 -19.79 -4.33
CA TYR A 153 -17.77 -19.63 -4.14
C TYR A 153 -18.38 -20.85 -3.45
N GLN A 154 -19.69 -20.90 -3.33
CA GLN A 154 -20.48 -21.96 -2.72
C GLN A 154 -20.70 -21.78 -1.21
N GLU A 155 -20.33 -20.67 -0.60
CA GLU A 155 -20.76 -20.32 0.75
C GLU A 155 -22.28 -20.15 0.76
N LEU A 156 -22.92 -20.69 1.80
CA LEU A 156 -24.37 -20.67 1.97
C LEU A 156 -24.71 -19.91 3.27
N VAL A 157 -25.64 -18.98 3.20
CA VAL A 157 -26.06 -18.18 4.34
C VAL A 157 -27.56 -18.27 4.51
N ALA A 158 -28.07 -18.65 5.71
CA ALA A 158 -29.48 -18.65 6.03
C ALA A 158 -29.90 -17.29 6.64
N SER A 159 -31.03 -16.74 6.19
CA SER A 159 -31.59 -15.52 6.75
C SER A 159 -31.95 -15.68 8.21
N PRO A 160 -31.55 -14.77 9.11
CA PRO A 160 -32.05 -14.78 10.49
C PRO A 160 -33.42 -14.14 10.64
N HIS A 161 -34.00 -13.56 9.58
CA HIS A 161 -35.23 -12.80 9.61
C HIS A 161 -36.40 -13.49 8.89
N VAL A 162 -36.10 -14.38 7.92
CA VAL A 162 -37.11 -15.04 7.11
C VAL A 162 -36.85 -16.54 7.07
N PHE A 163 -37.84 -17.35 7.49
CA PHE A 163 -37.74 -18.80 7.46
C PHE A 163 -37.59 -19.32 6.02
N ASP A 164 -36.73 -20.32 5.83
CA ASP A 164 -36.42 -20.93 4.53
C ASP A 164 -35.85 -19.96 3.46
N LYS A 165 -35.45 -18.72 3.81
CA LYS A 165 -34.73 -17.82 2.93
C LYS A 165 -33.22 -18.08 3.08
N ILE A 166 -32.55 -18.45 1.96
CA ILE A 166 -31.14 -18.75 1.93
C ILE A 166 -30.46 -18.01 0.76
N TYR A 167 -29.17 -17.67 0.93
CA TYR A 167 -28.36 -16.98 -0.02
C TYR A 167 -27.15 -17.86 -0.37
N LEU A 168 -26.94 -18.11 -1.66
CA LEU A 168 -25.79 -18.82 -2.18
C LEU A 168 -24.80 -17.80 -2.78
N MET A 169 -23.61 -17.71 -2.21
CA MET A 169 -22.56 -16.84 -2.70
C MET A 169 -22.02 -17.33 -4.05
N ASP A 170 -21.90 -16.40 -4.98
CA ASP A 170 -21.55 -16.67 -6.36
C ASP A 170 -21.05 -15.35 -7.00
N THR A 171 -20.67 -15.36 -8.26
CA THR A 171 -20.46 -14.15 -9.08
C THR A 171 -21.65 -13.19 -8.90
N LYS A 172 -22.86 -13.71 -8.98
CA LYS A 172 -24.11 -13.02 -8.61
C LYS A 172 -24.83 -13.84 -7.56
N VAL A 173 -25.11 -13.26 -6.41
CA VAL A 173 -25.77 -13.96 -5.31
C VAL A 173 -27.11 -14.55 -5.78
N GLN A 174 -27.29 -15.83 -5.52
CA GLN A 174 -28.54 -16.53 -5.79
C GLN A 174 -29.33 -16.65 -4.51
N VAL A 175 -30.61 -16.30 -4.54
CA VAL A 175 -31.52 -16.28 -3.37
C VAL A 175 -32.65 -17.26 -3.55
N SER A 176 -32.94 -18.04 -2.54
CA SER A 176 -34.14 -18.90 -2.44
C SER A 176 -34.97 -18.47 -1.25
N GLU A 177 -36.30 -18.42 -1.42
CA GLU A 177 -37.26 -18.13 -0.35
C GLU A 177 -38.10 -19.38 0.08
N ASN A 178 -37.73 -20.54 -0.43
CA ASN A 178 -38.47 -21.79 -0.20
C ASN A 178 -37.54 -22.97 0.13
N GLY A 179 -36.45 -22.70 0.81
CA GLY A 179 -35.55 -23.72 1.31
C GLY A 179 -34.70 -24.40 0.23
N GLY A 180 -34.37 -23.70 -0.83
CA GLY A 180 -33.46 -24.16 -1.89
C GLY A 180 -34.15 -24.87 -3.06
N LYS A 181 -35.50 -24.77 -3.19
CA LYS A 181 -36.22 -25.36 -4.33
C LYS A 181 -36.04 -24.54 -5.60
N ASP A 182 -36.25 -23.24 -5.49
CA ASP A 182 -36.10 -22.29 -6.58
C ASP A 182 -35.17 -21.16 -6.18
N PHE A 183 -34.39 -20.67 -7.12
CA PHE A 183 -33.43 -19.57 -6.93
C PHE A 183 -33.67 -18.48 -7.95
N TYR A 184 -33.47 -17.25 -7.53
CA TYR A 184 -33.37 -16.06 -8.39
C TYR A 184 -32.11 -15.27 -8.07
N VAL A 185 -31.63 -14.49 -9.03
CA VAL A 185 -30.47 -13.62 -8.84
C VAL A 185 -30.88 -12.39 -8.04
N MET A 186 -30.14 -12.09 -6.97
CA MET A 186 -30.29 -10.89 -6.15
C MET A 186 -30.06 -9.63 -7.00
N ASN A 187 -30.56 -8.48 -6.58
CA ASN A 187 -30.20 -7.21 -7.23
C ASN A 187 -28.70 -6.92 -7.05
N GLU A 188 -27.98 -6.91 -8.17
CA GLU A 188 -26.53 -6.66 -8.24
C GLU A 188 -26.21 -5.25 -8.78
N SER A 189 -27.21 -4.38 -8.94
CA SER A 189 -26.99 -3.00 -9.38
C SER A 189 -26.22 -2.22 -8.30
N ASP A 190 -25.37 -1.32 -8.72
CA ASP A 190 -24.60 -0.41 -7.87
C ASP A 190 -23.56 -1.08 -6.95
N LYS A 191 -23.23 -2.34 -7.18
CA LYS A 191 -22.12 -3.02 -6.48
C LYS A 191 -21.30 -3.89 -7.43
N HIS A 192 -20.09 -4.22 -6.99
CA HIS A 192 -19.25 -5.23 -7.65
C HIS A 192 -19.90 -6.61 -7.53
N VAL A 193 -19.71 -7.42 -8.54
CA VAL A 193 -20.04 -8.86 -8.52
C VAL A 193 -19.02 -9.63 -7.67
N ASP A 194 -18.99 -10.96 -7.74
CA ASP A 194 -18.02 -11.82 -7.08
C ASP A 194 -18.13 -11.73 -5.55
N ASN A 195 -19.19 -12.36 -5.03
CA ASN A 195 -19.63 -12.23 -3.65
C ASN A 195 -19.11 -13.39 -2.78
N HIS A 196 -18.48 -13.06 -1.65
CA HIS A 196 -17.85 -14.03 -0.76
C HIS A 196 -18.40 -14.08 0.66
N SER A 197 -19.01 -13.00 1.15
CA SER A 197 -19.52 -12.95 2.51
C SER A 197 -20.76 -12.09 2.62
N LEU A 198 -21.72 -12.51 3.44
CA LEU A 198 -22.94 -11.78 3.74
C LEU A 198 -23.18 -11.78 5.26
N THR A 199 -23.46 -10.61 5.83
CA THR A 199 -23.70 -10.43 7.26
C THR A 199 -24.96 -9.61 7.49
N PHE A 200 -25.82 -10.09 8.39
CA PHE A 200 -27.05 -9.43 8.76
C PHE A 200 -26.93 -8.68 10.09
N LYS A 201 -27.66 -7.60 10.24
CA LYS A 201 -27.88 -6.95 11.52
C LYS A 201 -29.11 -7.57 12.18
N MET A 202 -28.93 -8.26 13.31
CA MET A 202 -29.99 -9.00 13.98
C MET A 202 -31.19 -8.15 14.42
N SER A 203 -30.98 -6.86 14.68
CA SER A 203 -32.05 -5.92 15.12
C SER A 203 -32.75 -5.17 13.99
N ASP A 204 -32.32 -5.38 12.73
CA ASP A 204 -32.81 -4.62 11.57
C ASP A 204 -32.78 -5.50 10.32
N PRO A 205 -33.93 -6.01 9.86
CA PRO A 205 -34.00 -6.93 8.72
C PRO A 205 -33.63 -6.27 7.38
N ASN A 206 -33.61 -4.94 7.33
CA ASN A 206 -33.26 -4.21 6.09
C ASN A 206 -31.76 -3.94 5.94
N TYR A 207 -30.96 -4.15 7.02
CA TYR A 207 -29.55 -3.85 7.00
C TYR A 207 -28.69 -5.10 6.79
N LEU A 208 -27.85 -5.05 5.73
CA LEU A 208 -26.91 -6.09 5.37
C LEU A 208 -25.56 -5.49 4.99
N LEU A 209 -24.50 -6.25 5.23
CA LEU A 209 -23.16 -6.02 4.69
C LEU A 209 -22.78 -7.18 3.77
N ILE A 210 -22.19 -6.86 2.62
CA ILE A 210 -21.66 -7.85 1.69
C ILE A 210 -20.20 -7.54 1.36
N GLY A 211 -19.36 -8.57 1.36
CA GLY A 211 -17.98 -8.52 0.92
C GLY A 211 -17.83 -9.13 -0.47
N THR A 212 -17.21 -8.38 -1.37
CA THR A 212 -16.99 -8.74 -2.78
C THR A 212 -15.54 -8.53 -3.17
N ASP A 213 -15.12 -8.96 -4.37
CA ASP A 213 -13.80 -8.67 -4.91
C ASP A 213 -13.57 -7.17 -5.18
N GLY A 214 -14.63 -6.36 -5.24
CA GLY A 214 -14.57 -4.90 -5.32
C GLY A 214 -14.55 -4.17 -3.97
N GLY A 215 -14.73 -4.88 -2.86
CA GLY A 215 -14.74 -4.32 -1.51
C GLY A 215 -16.02 -4.58 -0.74
N VAL A 216 -16.34 -3.72 0.22
CA VAL A 216 -17.49 -3.86 1.13
C VAL A 216 -18.62 -2.92 0.71
N TYR A 217 -19.84 -3.45 0.72
CA TYR A 217 -21.06 -2.72 0.43
C TYR A 217 -22.09 -2.87 1.55
N GLU A 218 -22.87 -1.80 1.77
CA GLU A 218 -24.00 -1.75 2.71
C GLU A 218 -25.32 -1.68 1.96
N SER A 219 -26.31 -2.45 2.39
CA SER A 219 -27.72 -2.24 2.02
C SER A 219 -28.51 -1.82 3.25
N PHE A 220 -29.46 -0.90 3.07
CA PHE A 220 -30.39 -0.40 4.11
C PHE A 220 -31.85 -0.70 3.79
N ASP A 221 -32.11 -1.48 2.74
CA ASP A 221 -33.42 -1.74 2.16
C ASP A 221 -33.60 -3.19 1.67
N ASP A 222 -33.05 -4.15 2.40
CA ASP A 222 -33.08 -5.59 2.09
C ASP A 222 -32.66 -5.91 0.65
N THR A 223 -31.44 -5.48 0.29
CA THR A 223 -30.79 -5.74 -1.01
C THR A 223 -31.34 -4.98 -2.23
N ASN A 224 -32.30 -4.04 -2.06
CA ASN A 224 -32.83 -3.28 -3.20
C ASN A 224 -31.82 -2.24 -3.74
N SER A 225 -30.95 -1.72 -2.88
CA SER A 225 -29.84 -0.84 -3.28
C SER A 225 -28.59 -1.09 -2.46
N TRP A 226 -27.44 -0.70 -3.01
CA TRP A 226 -26.14 -0.91 -2.38
C TRP A 226 -25.33 0.38 -2.32
N LYS A 227 -24.63 0.59 -1.21
CA LYS A 227 -23.72 1.71 -0.98
C LYS A 227 -22.31 1.19 -0.75
N PHE A 228 -21.38 1.62 -1.59
CA PHE A 228 -19.96 1.29 -1.44
C PHE A 228 -19.33 1.95 -0.20
N VAL A 229 -18.51 1.21 0.56
CA VAL A 229 -17.73 1.72 1.68
C VAL A 229 -16.39 2.25 1.17
N ALA A 230 -16.36 3.51 0.73
CA ALA A 230 -15.25 4.12 -0.02
C ALA A 230 -14.05 4.59 0.83
N ASN A 231 -14.10 4.48 2.16
CA ASN A 231 -13.06 4.98 3.07
C ASN A 231 -12.09 3.92 3.59
N LEU A 232 -12.16 2.70 3.08
CA LEU A 232 -11.24 1.64 3.44
C LEU A 232 -9.99 1.71 2.53
N PRO A 233 -8.77 1.74 3.11
CA PRO A 233 -7.53 1.76 2.34
C PRO A 233 -7.13 0.35 1.89
N LEU A 234 -7.97 -0.28 1.09
CA LEU A 234 -7.81 -1.66 0.64
C LEU A 234 -7.74 -1.69 -0.88
N THR A 235 -6.57 -2.01 -1.42
CA THR A 235 -6.37 -2.24 -2.86
C THR A 235 -5.23 -3.23 -3.06
N GLN A 236 -5.46 -4.22 -3.91
CA GLN A 236 -4.56 -5.33 -4.20
C GLN A 236 -3.90 -5.11 -5.55
N PHE A 237 -2.68 -4.53 -5.56
CA PHE A 237 -1.94 -4.29 -6.80
C PHE A 237 -1.02 -5.45 -7.15
N TYR A 238 -1.00 -5.82 -8.43
CA TYR A 238 -0.06 -6.79 -8.99
C TYR A 238 1.25 -6.15 -9.44
N LYS A 239 1.17 -5.18 -10.34
CA LYS A 239 2.31 -4.49 -10.95
C LYS A 239 2.05 -2.99 -10.99
N LEU A 240 3.13 -2.22 -11.12
CA LEU A 240 3.05 -0.77 -11.20
C LEU A 240 3.97 -0.18 -12.29
N ALA A 241 3.64 1.01 -12.72
CA ALA A 241 4.52 1.89 -13.50
C ALA A 241 4.39 3.34 -13.01
N VAL A 242 5.40 4.15 -13.30
CA VAL A 242 5.42 5.59 -12.98
C VAL A 242 5.78 6.39 -14.21
N ASP A 243 5.12 7.54 -14.41
CA ASP A 243 5.42 8.44 -15.51
C ASP A 243 6.38 9.57 -15.13
N ASP A 244 6.68 10.44 -16.10
CA ASP A 244 7.52 11.62 -15.94
C ASP A 244 6.74 12.93 -15.90
N ALA A 245 5.44 12.89 -15.61
CA ALA A 245 4.60 14.10 -15.56
C ALA A 245 5.19 15.14 -14.61
N TYR A 246 5.11 16.42 -15.04
CA TYR A 246 5.60 17.54 -14.23
C TYR A 246 4.43 18.44 -13.81
N PRO A 247 4.39 18.96 -12.58
CA PRO A 247 5.40 18.85 -11.52
C PRO A 247 5.31 17.57 -10.69
N PHE A 248 4.22 16.86 -10.72
CA PHE A 248 3.98 15.63 -9.98
C PHE A 248 3.73 14.50 -10.94
N TYR A 249 4.47 13.40 -10.76
CA TYR A 249 4.30 12.20 -11.57
C TYR A 249 3.05 11.42 -11.16
N ASN A 250 2.59 10.56 -12.05
CA ASN A 250 1.50 9.62 -11.76
C ASN A 250 2.04 8.21 -11.52
N ILE A 251 1.26 7.45 -10.76
CA ILE A 251 1.46 6.04 -10.47
C ILE A 251 0.31 5.29 -11.12
N PHE A 252 0.62 4.25 -11.89
CA PHE A 252 -0.34 3.35 -12.52
C PHE A 252 -0.18 1.96 -11.94
N GLY A 253 -1.27 1.24 -11.71
CA GLY A 253 -1.22 -0.12 -11.21
C GLY A 253 -2.40 -0.95 -11.65
N GLY A 254 -2.12 -2.20 -11.98
CA GLY A 254 -3.11 -3.21 -12.31
C GLY A 254 -3.58 -3.96 -11.08
N THR A 255 -4.88 -4.22 -11.02
CA THR A 255 -5.54 -4.98 -9.98
C THR A 255 -6.42 -6.04 -10.62
N GLN A 256 -6.45 -7.24 -10.05
CA GLN A 256 -7.47 -8.21 -10.46
C GLN A 256 -8.86 -7.68 -10.12
N ASP A 257 -9.84 -7.92 -10.98
CA ASP A 257 -11.26 -7.56 -10.86
C ASP A 257 -11.56 -6.05 -10.78
N ASN A 258 -10.56 -5.20 -10.50
CA ASN A 258 -10.74 -3.78 -10.24
C ASN A 258 -9.95 -2.87 -11.21
N ASN A 259 -9.72 -3.31 -12.42
CA ASN A 259 -9.17 -2.54 -13.55
C ASN A 259 -7.66 -2.21 -13.41
N THR A 260 -7.10 -1.52 -14.39
CA THR A 260 -5.85 -0.75 -14.25
C THR A 260 -6.20 0.67 -13.85
N GLN A 261 -5.64 1.14 -12.75
CA GLN A 261 -5.92 2.46 -12.19
C GLN A 261 -4.69 3.36 -12.23
N GLY A 262 -4.93 4.67 -12.29
CA GLY A 262 -3.91 5.69 -12.23
C GLY A 262 -4.26 6.80 -11.27
N GLY A 263 -3.24 7.41 -10.65
CA GLY A 263 -3.42 8.54 -9.75
C GLY A 263 -2.11 9.30 -9.52
N PRO A 264 -2.18 10.56 -9.05
CA PRO A 264 -1.00 11.39 -8.85
C PRO A 264 -0.21 10.98 -7.61
N SER A 265 1.11 11.12 -7.64
CA SER A 265 1.98 10.95 -6.48
C SER A 265 1.80 12.04 -5.42
N ARG A 266 1.27 13.21 -5.84
CA ARG A 266 1.02 14.39 -5.02
C ARG A 266 -0.03 15.26 -5.67
N THR A 267 -0.78 16.05 -4.89
CA THR A 267 -1.71 17.06 -5.40
C THR A 267 -1.38 18.44 -4.85
N PHE A 268 -1.96 19.48 -5.46
CA PHE A 268 -1.88 20.85 -4.92
C PHE A 268 -2.81 21.08 -3.71
N LYS A 269 -3.70 20.13 -3.41
CA LYS A 269 -4.69 20.24 -2.32
C LYS A 269 -4.03 20.03 -0.95
N THR A 270 -4.36 20.86 0.02
CA THR A 270 -3.89 20.67 1.42
C THR A 270 -4.46 19.41 2.06
N SER A 271 -5.60 18.92 1.59
CA SER A 271 -6.21 17.65 2.02
C SER A 271 -5.44 16.42 1.53
N GLY A 272 -4.59 16.55 0.51
CA GLY A 272 -3.86 15.44 -0.09
C GLY A 272 -4.55 14.84 -1.31
N ILE A 273 -4.31 13.54 -1.55
CA ILE A 273 -4.83 12.77 -2.67
C ILE A 273 -6.17 12.15 -2.22
N THR A 274 -7.23 12.38 -2.99
CA THR A 274 -8.58 11.89 -2.69
C THR A 274 -9.03 10.85 -3.72
N ASN A 275 -10.11 10.13 -3.46
CA ASN A 275 -10.69 9.18 -4.43
C ASN A 275 -10.97 9.83 -5.79
N SER A 276 -11.34 11.12 -5.83
CA SER A 276 -11.59 11.85 -7.07
C SER A 276 -10.34 12.19 -7.89
N ASP A 277 -9.15 11.97 -7.35
CA ASP A 277 -7.88 12.17 -8.07
C ASP A 277 -7.43 10.88 -8.80
N TRP A 278 -8.12 9.76 -8.54
CA TRP A 278 -7.90 8.49 -9.21
C TRP A 278 -8.81 8.31 -10.41
N PHE A 279 -8.33 7.58 -11.41
CA PHE A 279 -9.06 7.29 -12.62
C PHE A 279 -8.78 5.85 -13.09
N VAL A 280 -9.77 5.24 -13.75
CA VAL A 280 -9.61 3.97 -14.44
C VAL A 280 -8.91 4.22 -15.77
N LEU A 281 -7.83 3.50 -16.03
CA LEU A 281 -7.08 3.57 -17.28
C LEU A 281 -7.58 2.54 -18.30
N LEU A 282 -7.79 1.29 -17.87
CA LEU A 282 -8.27 0.18 -18.71
C LEU A 282 -9.13 -0.75 -17.86
N GLY A 283 -10.25 -1.23 -18.42
CA GLY A 283 -11.14 -2.21 -17.77
C GLY A 283 -10.60 -3.65 -17.79
N GLY A 284 -11.18 -4.51 -16.97
CA GLY A 284 -10.82 -5.93 -16.80
C GLY A 284 -9.87 -6.19 -15.65
N ASP A 285 -9.31 -7.41 -15.56
CA ASP A 285 -8.26 -7.71 -14.59
C ASP A 285 -6.98 -7.00 -15.00
N GLY A 286 -6.66 -5.91 -14.32
CA GLY A 286 -5.47 -5.13 -14.62
C GLY A 286 -4.20 -5.84 -14.15
N HIS A 287 -3.15 -5.81 -15.00
CA HIS A 287 -1.87 -6.40 -14.69
C HIS A 287 -0.73 -5.39 -14.82
N GLN A 288 0.32 -5.72 -15.56
CA GLN A 288 1.47 -4.84 -15.70
C GLN A 288 1.14 -3.65 -16.61
N PRO A 289 1.13 -2.40 -16.10
CA PRO A 289 1.21 -1.21 -16.94
C PRO A 289 2.65 -0.91 -17.33
N ALA A 290 2.84 -0.06 -18.36
CA ALA A 290 4.11 0.52 -18.70
C ALA A 290 3.91 1.97 -19.20
N THR A 291 4.90 2.84 -18.97
CA THR A 291 4.87 4.24 -19.37
C THR A 291 5.96 4.54 -20.37
N GLU A 292 5.71 5.48 -21.26
CA GLU A 292 6.69 5.94 -22.24
C GLU A 292 7.60 6.99 -21.61
N PRO A 293 8.93 6.76 -21.49
CA PRO A 293 9.86 7.73 -20.93
C PRO A 293 9.84 9.07 -21.71
N GLY A 294 9.68 10.17 -20.96
CA GLY A 294 9.62 11.51 -21.53
C GLY A 294 8.26 11.91 -22.12
N ASN A 295 7.30 11.00 -22.18
CA ASN A 295 5.95 11.28 -22.67
C ASN A 295 4.87 10.74 -21.70
N PRO A 296 4.45 11.50 -20.70
CA PRO A 296 3.49 11.06 -19.70
C PRO A 296 2.07 10.84 -20.22
N ASN A 297 1.81 11.15 -21.50
CA ASN A 297 0.50 11.01 -22.10
C ASN A 297 0.25 9.61 -22.67
N ILE A 298 1.30 8.83 -22.95
CA ILE A 298 1.18 7.49 -23.49
C ILE A 298 1.44 6.47 -22.38
N VAL A 299 0.45 5.60 -22.15
CA VAL A 299 0.54 4.50 -21.19
C VAL A 299 0.08 3.21 -21.85
N TYR A 300 0.81 2.14 -21.62
CA TYR A 300 0.42 0.80 -22.00
C TYR A 300 -0.21 0.10 -20.80
N ALA A 301 -1.33 -0.56 -21.00
CA ALA A 301 -2.00 -1.36 -20.00
C ALA A 301 -2.57 -2.63 -20.62
N GLN A 302 -2.72 -3.67 -19.84
CA GLN A 302 -3.31 -4.92 -20.29
C GLN A 302 -4.34 -5.46 -19.31
N SER A 303 -5.28 -6.24 -19.85
CA SER A 303 -6.12 -7.15 -19.09
C SER A 303 -5.64 -8.60 -19.30
N GLN A 304 -6.36 -9.56 -18.75
CA GLN A 304 -6.02 -10.98 -18.72
C GLN A 304 -5.46 -11.52 -20.05
N GLN A 305 -4.46 -12.39 -19.96
CA GLN A 305 -3.91 -13.14 -21.10
C GLN A 305 -3.38 -12.25 -22.23
N GLY A 306 -2.74 -11.13 -21.87
CA GLY A 306 -2.05 -10.26 -22.80
C GLY A 306 -2.95 -9.40 -23.70
N ASN A 307 -4.16 -9.07 -23.27
CA ASN A 307 -4.99 -8.10 -23.98
C ASN A 307 -4.49 -6.68 -23.74
N ILE A 308 -3.40 -6.33 -24.43
CA ILE A 308 -2.67 -5.06 -24.26
C ILE A 308 -3.30 -3.94 -25.11
N HIS A 309 -3.34 -2.74 -24.50
CA HIS A 309 -3.78 -1.50 -25.12
C HIS A 309 -2.73 -0.41 -24.96
N ARG A 310 -2.61 0.44 -25.97
CA ARG A 310 -1.96 1.75 -25.87
C ARG A 310 -3.02 2.79 -25.58
N ILE A 311 -2.84 3.58 -24.55
CA ILE A 311 -3.79 4.59 -24.09
C ILE A 311 -3.17 5.97 -24.25
N ASP A 312 -3.86 6.86 -25.00
CA ASP A 312 -3.56 8.29 -25.05
C ASP A 312 -4.39 9.02 -23.97
N ARG A 313 -3.73 9.48 -22.94
CA ARG A 313 -4.35 10.18 -21.81
C ARG A 313 -4.86 11.59 -22.16
N THR A 314 -4.48 12.15 -23.30
CA THR A 314 -4.92 13.49 -23.72
C THR A 314 -6.39 13.48 -24.17
N ASN A 315 -6.84 12.37 -24.71
CA ASN A 315 -8.20 12.20 -25.25
C ASN A 315 -8.94 10.97 -24.69
N GLY A 316 -8.23 10.06 -23.98
CA GLY A 316 -8.81 8.82 -23.42
C GLY A 316 -8.93 7.68 -24.44
N GLU A 317 -8.33 7.80 -25.63
CA GLU A 317 -8.35 6.73 -26.63
C GLU A 317 -7.51 5.53 -26.17
N ALA A 318 -8.10 4.33 -26.22
CA ALA A 318 -7.45 3.05 -25.92
C ALA A 318 -7.43 2.18 -27.18
N THR A 319 -6.28 2.10 -27.83
CA THR A 319 -6.07 1.27 -29.04
C THR A 319 -5.63 -0.12 -28.62
N PHE A 320 -6.36 -1.16 -29.08
CA PHE A 320 -5.97 -2.55 -28.88
C PHE A 320 -4.77 -2.88 -29.78
N ILE A 321 -3.65 -3.31 -29.17
CA ILE A 321 -2.37 -3.52 -29.89
C ILE A 321 -1.78 -4.91 -29.65
N LYS A 322 -2.56 -5.90 -29.24
CA LYS A 322 -2.07 -7.26 -29.00
C LYS A 322 -1.45 -7.85 -30.27
N PRO A 323 -0.22 -8.43 -30.23
CA PRO A 323 0.35 -9.14 -31.36
C PRO A 323 -0.56 -10.27 -31.83
N GLN A 324 -0.72 -10.39 -33.13
CA GLN A 324 -1.47 -11.46 -33.78
C GLN A 324 -0.50 -12.31 -34.59
N ASN A 325 -0.64 -13.63 -34.51
CA ASN A 325 0.08 -14.57 -35.35
C ASN A 325 -0.65 -14.83 -36.67
N ASP A 326 0.05 -15.35 -37.65
CA ASP A 326 -0.54 -15.76 -38.92
C ASP A 326 -1.44 -17.00 -38.74
N LEU A 327 -2.43 -17.16 -39.64
CA LEU A 327 -3.42 -18.24 -39.58
C LEU A 327 -2.85 -19.67 -39.52
N ASN A 328 -1.62 -19.84 -39.97
CA ASN A 328 -0.93 -21.14 -40.02
C ASN A 328 0.08 -21.35 -38.90
N GLU A 329 0.21 -20.38 -37.99
CA GLU A 329 1.09 -20.47 -36.83
C GLU A 329 0.35 -21.05 -35.59
N PRO A 330 1.08 -21.67 -34.64
CA PRO A 330 0.52 -22.10 -33.37
C PRO A 330 -0.13 -20.97 -32.60
N TYR A 331 -1.13 -21.32 -31.76
CA TYR A 331 -1.78 -20.38 -30.86
C TYR A 331 -0.77 -19.67 -29.96
N GLU A 332 -0.91 -18.34 -29.80
CA GLU A 332 -0.08 -17.53 -28.90
C GLU A 332 -0.51 -17.72 -27.44
N ARG A 333 0.41 -18.20 -26.64
CA ARG A 333 0.24 -18.42 -25.22
C ARG A 333 0.74 -17.19 -24.45
N PHE A 334 -0.16 -16.37 -23.97
CA PHE A 334 0.16 -15.27 -23.07
C PHE A 334 -0.10 -15.66 -21.62
N ASN A 335 0.79 -15.30 -20.71
CA ASN A 335 0.53 -15.43 -19.28
C ASN A 335 -0.67 -14.58 -18.87
N TRP A 336 -1.29 -14.90 -17.73
CA TRP A 336 -2.32 -14.05 -17.15
C TRP A 336 -1.79 -12.64 -16.95
N ASP A 337 -0.54 -12.51 -16.48
CA ASP A 337 0.23 -11.26 -16.29
C ASP A 337 1.42 -11.25 -17.29
N ALA A 338 1.15 -11.08 -18.57
CA ALA A 338 2.16 -11.06 -19.62
C ALA A 338 3.11 -9.84 -19.47
N PRO A 339 4.44 -10.01 -19.63
CA PRO A 339 5.38 -8.92 -19.37
C PRO A 339 5.44 -7.92 -20.53
N ILE A 340 5.29 -6.62 -20.21
CA ILE A 340 5.50 -5.48 -21.09
C ILE A 340 6.83 -4.81 -20.73
N LEU A 341 7.61 -4.44 -21.73
CA LEU A 341 8.86 -3.69 -21.55
C LEU A 341 8.93 -2.56 -22.58
N VAL A 342 9.03 -1.31 -22.15
CA VAL A 342 9.41 -0.18 -23.00
C VAL A 342 10.92 -0.13 -23.05
N SER A 343 11.50 -0.02 -24.24
CA SER A 343 12.95 0.00 -24.44
C SER A 343 13.59 1.20 -23.74
N PRO A 344 14.68 1.01 -22.99
CA PRO A 344 15.44 2.12 -22.42
C PRO A 344 16.23 2.93 -23.47
N HIS A 345 16.33 2.44 -24.72
CA HIS A 345 17.09 3.07 -25.81
C HIS A 345 16.21 3.90 -26.75
N ASP A 346 14.95 3.47 -26.92
CA ASP A 346 13.98 4.15 -27.77
C ASP A 346 12.59 4.02 -27.13
N PRO A 347 11.97 5.10 -26.67
CA PRO A 347 10.69 5.05 -25.97
C PRO A 347 9.49 4.60 -26.83
N GLU A 348 9.59 4.63 -28.16
CA GLU A 348 8.56 4.14 -29.08
C GLU A 348 8.66 2.62 -29.30
N THR A 349 9.83 2.04 -28.94
CA THR A 349 10.06 0.60 -29.03
C THR A 349 9.56 -0.12 -27.78
N ILE A 350 8.67 -1.09 -27.98
CA ILE A 350 8.12 -1.91 -26.90
C ILE A 350 8.32 -3.40 -27.19
N PHE A 351 8.53 -4.17 -26.11
CA PHE A 351 8.59 -5.64 -26.17
C PHE A 351 7.42 -6.22 -25.40
N PHE A 352 6.92 -7.36 -25.86
CA PHE A 352 5.82 -8.08 -25.21
C PHE A 352 6.09 -9.59 -25.23
N GLY A 353 5.81 -10.29 -24.12
CA GLY A 353 6.10 -11.72 -23.97
C GLY A 353 4.85 -12.58 -24.06
N SER A 354 4.84 -13.52 -25.00
CA SER A 354 3.98 -14.71 -25.04
C SER A 354 4.83 -15.95 -24.68
N GLN A 355 4.80 -17.04 -25.45
CA GLN A 355 5.89 -18.04 -25.49
C GLN A 355 7.06 -17.52 -26.33
N ARG A 356 6.86 -16.45 -27.12
CA ARG A 356 7.85 -15.75 -27.94
C ARG A 356 8.03 -14.31 -27.44
N VAL A 357 9.16 -13.69 -27.83
CA VAL A 357 9.37 -12.26 -27.62
C VAL A 357 8.94 -11.51 -28.88
N TRP A 358 7.99 -10.62 -28.70
CA TRP A 358 7.52 -9.69 -29.72
C TRP A 358 8.16 -8.33 -29.53
N VAL A 359 8.49 -7.63 -30.63
CA VAL A 359 8.98 -6.25 -30.64
C VAL A 359 8.15 -5.41 -31.61
N SER A 360 7.85 -4.21 -31.20
CA SER A 360 7.28 -3.13 -32.03
C SER A 360 8.14 -1.89 -31.92
N ASN A 361 8.46 -1.26 -33.03
CA ASN A 361 9.23 0.01 -33.08
C ASN A 361 8.32 1.25 -33.33
N ASN A 362 7.01 1.07 -33.24
CA ASN A 362 6.01 2.09 -33.52
C ASN A 362 4.82 1.98 -32.53
N ARG A 363 5.13 1.83 -31.24
CA ARG A 363 4.14 1.83 -30.15
C ARG A 363 3.05 0.73 -30.27
N GLY A 364 3.35 -0.39 -30.92
CA GLY A 364 2.43 -1.51 -31.08
C GLY A 364 1.56 -1.50 -32.32
N ASP A 365 1.75 -0.55 -33.25
CA ASP A 365 1.00 -0.55 -34.52
C ASP A 365 1.42 -1.74 -35.42
N GLU A 366 2.68 -2.15 -35.37
CA GLU A 366 3.20 -3.33 -36.05
C GLU A 366 4.07 -4.16 -35.09
N TRP A 367 3.98 -5.48 -35.19
CA TRP A 367 4.74 -6.39 -34.35
C TRP A 367 5.57 -7.38 -35.19
N LYS A 368 6.76 -7.69 -34.69
CA LYS A 368 7.63 -8.72 -35.22
C LYS A 368 8.10 -9.64 -34.10
N SER A 369 7.99 -10.95 -34.28
CA SER A 369 8.63 -11.91 -33.39
C SER A 369 10.15 -11.92 -33.63
N ILE A 370 10.93 -11.82 -32.54
CA ILE A 370 12.38 -11.91 -32.55
C ILE A 370 12.89 -13.21 -31.90
N SER A 371 11.99 -14.17 -31.65
CA SER A 371 12.33 -15.49 -31.14
C SER A 371 11.39 -16.56 -31.66
N GLY A 372 11.78 -17.84 -31.59
CA GLY A 372 10.89 -18.98 -31.54
C GLY A 372 10.26 -19.15 -30.17
N ASP A 373 9.68 -20.30 -29.89
CA ASP A 373 9.23 -20.68 -28.53
C ASP A 373 10.43 -20.80 -27.58
N LEU A 374 10.43 -19.97 -26.53
CA LEU A 374 11.48 -19.89 -25.52
C LEU A 374 11.19 -20.71 -24.26
N THR A 375 10.06 -21.42 -24.24
CA THR A 375 9.61 -22.23 -23.10
C THR A 375 10.05 -23.70 -23.20
N LEU A 376 9.56 -24.55 -22.32
CA LEU A 376 9.71 -26.02 -22.45
C LEU A 376 8.62 -26.65 -23.30
N ASP A 377 7.50 -25.97 -23.52
CA ASP A 377 6.33 -26.46 -24.25
C ASP A 377 5.81 -27.79 -23.74
N GLN A 378 5.74 -27.96 -22.42
CA GLN A 378 5.29 -29.17 -21.76
C GLN A 378 3.79 -29.34 -21.82
N GLU A 379 3.31 -30.56 -22.16
CA GLU A 379 1.88 -30.86 -22.05
C GLU A 379 1.47 -30.91 -20.56
N ARG A 380 0.60 -29.93 -20.14
CA ARG A 380 0.20 -29.79 -18.75
C ARG A 380 -0.59 -30.97 -18.19
N PHE A 381 -1.30 -31.71 -19.04
CA PHE A 381 -2.06 -32.91 -18.65
C PHE A 381 -1.19 -34.11 -18.33
N GLU A 382 0.10 -34.07 -18.69
CA GLU A 382 1.11 -35.06 -18.30
C GLU A 382 1.77 -34.75 -16.95
N LEU A 383 1.47 -33.54 -16.37
CA LEU A 383 2.02 -33.15 -15.08
C LEU A 383 1.17 -33.71 -13.92
N PRO A 384 1.81 -34.21 -12.85
CA PRO A 384 1.09 -34.76 -11.71
C PRO A 384 0.36 -33.67 -10.92
N ILE A 385 -0.89 -33.97 -10.54
CA ILE A 385 -1.66 -33.20 -9.57
C ILE A 385 -2.26 -34.14 -8.53
N MET A 386 -2.27 -33.76 -7.25
CA MET A 386 -2.57 -34.68 -6.13
C MET A 386 -1.73 -35.96 -6.17
N GLY A 387 -0.42 -35.83 -6.45
CA GLY A 387 0.56 -36.93 -6.41
C GLY A 387 0.57 -37.87 -7.60
N LYS A 388 -0.27 -37.67 -8.61
CA LYS A 388 -0.32 -38.54 -9.83
C LYS A 388 -0.82 -37.79 -11.06
N VAL A 389 -0.51 -38.30 -12.23
CA VAL A 389 -1.13 -37.89 -13.49
C VAL A 389 -2.60 -38.30 -13.49
N GLN A 390 -3.50 -37.41 -13.80
CA GLN A 390 -4.94 -37.63 -13.77
C GLN A 390 -5.45 -38.12 -15.13
N SER A 391 -6.59 -38.84 -15.12
CA SER A 391 -7.28 -39.21 -16.35
C SER A 391 -7.79 -37.96 -17.07
N TRP A 392 -7.76 -37.99 -18.43
CA TRP A 392 -8.44 -36.99 -19.25
C TRP A 392 -9.95 -36.91 -18.96
N ASP A 393 -10.57 -38.06 -18.64
CA ASP A 393 -11.99 -38.15 -18.28
C ASP A 393 -12.27 -37.89 -16.80
N ASN A 394 -11.33 -37.24 -16.08
CA ASN A 394 -11.54 -36.90 -14.68
C ASN A 394 -12.72 -35.91 -14.59
N PRO A 395 -13.78 -36.21 -13.78
CA PRO A 395 -14.95 -35.34 -13.67
C PRO A 395 -14.62 -33.95 -13.09
N TRP A 396 -13.49 -33.79 -12.43
CA TRP A 396 -13.03 -32.55 -11.87
C TRP A 396 -12.17 -31.74 -12.83
N ASP A 397 -11.98 -32.18 -14.05
CA ASP A 397 -11.20 -31.48 -15.08
C ASP A 397 -9.87 -30.87 -14.55
N VAL A 398 -8.80 -31.12 -15.22
CA VAL A 398 -7.47 -30.56 -14.85
C VAL A 398 -7.37 -29.15 -15.42
N TYR A 399 -7.83 -28.18 -14.67
CA TYR A 399 -8.00 -26.79 -15.09
C TYR A 399 -6.94 -25.85 -14.50
N ALA A 400 -6.56 -24.83 -15.24
CA ALA A 400 -5.79 -23.70 -14.72
C ALA A 400 -6.31 -22.39 -15.31
N MET A 401 -6.37 -21.33 -14.52
CA MET A 401 -6.78 -19.99 -15.00
C MET A 401 -5.73 -19.40 -15.93
N SER A 402 -4.44 -19.50 -15.56
CA SER A 402 -3.33 -19.00 -16.37
C SER A 402 -2.90 -20.01 -17.42
N THR A 403 -2.58 -19.52 -18.61
CA THR A 403 -1.90 -20.29 -19.64
C THR A 403 -0.49 -20.64 -19.15
N TYR A 404 -0.08 -21.90 -19.34
CA TYR A 404 1.24 -22.42 -18.96
C TYR A 404 2.20 -22.43 -20.17
N ASN A 405 3.51 -22.55 -19.92
CA ASN A 405 4.60 -22.41 -20.89
C ASN A 405 4.59 -21.02 -21.52
N THR A 406 4.80 -19.99 -20.70
CA THR A 406 4.75 -18.60 -21.09
C THR A 406 5.93 -17.81 -20.52
N ILE A 407 6.29 -16.71 -21.18
CA ILE A 407 7.25 -15.76 -20.65
C ILE A 407 6.55 -14.92 -19.55
N THR A 408 7.23 -14.79 -18.43
CA THR A 408 6.73 -14.10 -17.21
C THR A 408 7.53 -12.86 -16.86
N SER A 409 8.74 -12.73 -17.41
CA SER A 409 9.58 -11.55 -17.20
C SER A 409 10.47 -11.26 -18.39
N LEU A 410 10.65 -9.97 -18.70
CA LEU A 410 11.50 -9.45 -19.78
C LEU A 410 12.38 -8.33 -19.27
N SER A 411 13.63 -8.26 -19.76
CA SER A 411 14.53 -7.16 -19.48
C SER A 411 15.48 -6.93 -20.65
N GLN A 412 15.59 -5.69 -21.12
CA GLN A 412 16.64 -5.26 -22.05
C GLN A 412 17.73 -4.54 -21.27
N SER A 413 18.99 -4.76 -21.63
CA SER A 413 20.09 -4.01 -21.01
C SER A 413 20.05 -2.53 -21.40
N PRO A 414 20.08 -1.60 -20.45
CA PRO A 414 20.15 -0.18 -20.79
C PRO A 414 21.55 0.27 -21.27
N VAL A 415 22.55 -0.61 -21.20
CA VAL A 415 23.93 -0.36 -21.63
C VAL A 415 24.17 -0.84 -23.07
N ASP A 416 23.51 -1.94 -23.48
CA ASP A 416 23.63 -2.52 -24.82
C ASP A 416 22.25 -3.01 -25.29
N GLU A 417 21.70 -2.34 -26.32
CA GLU A 417 20.37 -2.60 -26.87
C GLU A 417 20.17 -4.03 -27.39
N LYS A 418 21.27 -4.72 -27.76
CA LYS A 418 21.24 -6.07 -28.32
C LYS A 418 21.04 -7.15 -27.27
N ILE A 419 21.19 -6.81 -26.00
CA ILE A 419 21.09 -7.78 -24.90
C ILE A 419 19.69 -7.77 -24.32
N ILE A 420 18.99 -8.90 -24.47
CA ILE A 420 17.63 -9.09 -23.93
C ILE A 420 17.59 -10.40 -23.14
N TYR A 421 16.91 -10.40 -22.02
CA TYR A 421 16.66 -11.54 -21.15
C TYR A 421 15.18 -11.83 -21.05
N ALA A 422 14.81 -13.12 -21.04
CA ALA A 422 13.44 -13.59 -20.81
C ALA A 422 13.44 -14.71 -19.77
N GLY A 423 12.46 -14.70 -18.87
CA GLY A 423 12.21 -15.73 -17.88
C GLY A 423 10.82 -16.33 -18.08
N THR A 424 10.65 -17.62 -17.78
CA THR A 424 9.40 -18.37 -18.03
C THR A 424 8.80 -18.97 -16.76
N ASP A 425 7.51 -19.35 -16.83
CA ASP A 425 6.77 -20.02 -15.76
C ASP A 425 7.13 -21.51 -15.59
N ASP A 426 7.79 -22.09 -16.57
CA ASP A 426 8.24 -23.49 -16.60
C ASP A 426 9.74 -23.67 -16.25
N GLY A 427 10.39 -22.60 -15.77
CA GLY A 427 11.74 -22.64 -15.21
C GLY A 427 12.87 -22.53 -16.22
N ILE A 428 12.72 -21.69 -17.23
CA ILE A 428 13.76 -21.39 -18.22
C ILE A 428 14.13 -19.90 -18.16
N ILE A 429 15.43 -19.64 -18.22
CA ILE A 429 16.01 -18.33 -18.50
C ILE A 429 16.55 -18.38 -19.92
N GLN A 430 16.17 -17.43 -20.75
CA GLN A 430 16.68 -17.25 -22.11
C GLN A 430 17.34 -15.89 -22.24
N TYR A 431 18.41 -15.80 -23.03
CA TYR A 431 19.03 -14.52 -23.34
C TYR A 431 19.59 -14.46 -24.76
N THR A 432 19.58 -13.29 -25.33
CA THR A 432 20.23 -12.96 -26.61
C THR A 432 21.27 -11.84 -26.41
N ARG A 433 22.28 -11.79 -27.26
CA ARG A 433 23.29 -10.72 -27.35
C ARG A 433 23.40 -10.10 -28.75
N ASP A 434 22.45 -10.42 -29.61
CA ASP A 434 22.36 -9.98 -31.02
C ASP A 434 20.96 -9.59 -31.44
N PHE A 435 20.18 -9.03 -30.49
CA PHE A 435 18.79 -8.58 -30.69
C PHE A 435 17.87 -9.69 -31.21
N GLY A 436 18.03 -10.91 -30.68
CA GLY A 436 17.12 -12.03 -30.95
C GLY A 436 17.49 -12.91 -32.17
N GLN A 437 18.66 -12.68 -32.82
CA GLN A 437 19.09 -13.56 -33.91
C GLN A 437 19.47 -14.96 -33.39
N ASN A 438 20.08 -15.01 -32.21
CA ASN A 438 20.39 -16.24 -31.50
C ASN A 438 19.97 -16.14 -30.03
N TRP A 439 19.38 -17.21 -29.49
CA TRP A 439 18.99 -17.33 -28.10
C TRP A 439 19.76 -18.43 -27.39
N SER A 440 20.21 -18.15 -26.17
CA SER A 440 20.90 -19.11 -25.28
C SER A 440 19.96 -19.47 -24.13
N LYS A 441 19.87 -20.77 -23.82
CA LYS A 441 18.96 -21.37 -22.84
C LYS A 441 19.69 -21.78 -21.57
N VAL A 442 19.17 -21.43 -20.42
CA VAL A 442 19.61 -21.88 -19.09
C VAL A 442 18.41 -22.41 -18.32
N SER A 443 18.42 -23.70 -17.95
CA SER A 443 17.44 -24.24 -17.01
C SER A 443 17.74 -23.75 -15.60
N VAL A 444 16.71 -23.34 -14.84
CA VAL A 444 16.87 -22.82 -13.48
C VAL A 444 17.47 -23.81 -12.50
N GLU A 445 17.36 -25.10 -12.74
CA GLU A 445 18.01 -26.17 -11.94
C GLU A 445 19.55 -26.12 -11.98
N LYS A 446 20.14 -25.38 -12.93
CA LYS A 446 21.58 -25.12 -12.97
C LYS A 446 22.02 -24.07 -11.97
N LEU A 447 21.09 -23.29 -11.43
CA LEU A 447 21.37 -22.31 -10.37
C LEU A 447 21.49 -23.06 -9.03
N PRO A 448 22.51 -22.77 -8.21
CA PRO A 448 22.79 -23.56 -7.01
C PRO A 448 21.57 -23.64 -6.04
N GLY A 449 21.00 -24.82 -5.88
CA GLY A 449 19.92 -25.11 -4.95
C GLY A 449 18.51 -24.73 -5.41
N VAL A 450 18.32 -24.39 -6.68
CA VAL A 450 17.01 -24.09 -7.28
C VAL A 450 16.35 -25.38 -7.76
N PRO A 451 15.11 -25.68 -7.36
CA PRO A 451 14.35 -26.81 -7.86
C PRO A 451 14.02 -26.65 -9.36
N LYS A 452 13.92 -27.78 -10.06
CA LYS A 452 13.47 -27.83 -11.46
C LYS A 452 12.08 -27.24 -11.60
N GLY A 453 11.86 -26.44 -12.66
CA GLY A 453 10.55 -25.85 -12.97
C GLY A 453 10.16 -24.68 -12.06
N SER A 454 11.09 -24.15 -11.25
CA SER A 454 10.82 -22.93 -10.47
C SER A 454 10.48 -21.75 -11.38
N PHE A 455 9.45 -21.03 -11.02
CA PHE A 455 8.90 -19.89 -11.77
C PHE A 455 9.88 -18.71 -11.75
N VAL A 456 10.12 -18.07 -12.89
CA VAL A 456 10.94 -16.85 -12.97
C VAL A 456 10.05 -15.64 -12.76
N ASN A 457 10.07 -15.07 -11.55
CA ASN A 457 9.26 -13.89 -11.18
C ASN A 457 9.77 -12.60 -11.82
N ASP A 458 11.10 -12.42 -11.79
CA ASP A 458 11.72 -11.19 -12.28
C ASP A 458 13.12 -11.47 -12.82
N ILE A 459 13.44 -10.87 -13.95
CA ILE A 459 14.78 -10.85 -14.51
C ILE A 459 15.15 -9.40 -14.81
N LYS A 460 16.35 -8.98 -14.38
CA LYS A 460 16.82 -7.60 -14.49
C LYS A 460 18.25 -7.53 -15.00
N ALA A 461 18.43 -6.95 -16.16
CA ALA A 461 19.74 -6.49 -16.60
C ALA A 461 20.24 -5.38 -15.66
N ASP A 462 21.51 -5.41 -15.30
CA ASP A 462 22.14 -4.36 -14.49
C ASP A 462 22.16 -3.02 -15.24
N LEU A 463 21.94 -1.93 -14.53
CA LEU A 463 21.85 -0.59 -15.13
C LEU A 463 23.20 -0.04 -15.58
N PHE A 464 24.33 -0.64 -15.17
CA PHE A 464 25.70 -0.11 -15.35
C PHE A 464 26.63 -1.06 -16.09
N ASP A 465 26.35 -2.37 -16.06
CA ASP A 465 27.22 -3.41 -16.64
C ASP A 465 26.41 -4.37 -17.51
N PRO A 466 26.73 -4.45 -18.84
CA PRO A 466 25.96 -5.30 -19.77
C PRO A 466 26.17 -6.80 -19.54
N ASN A 467 27.14 -7.20 -18.71
CA ASN A 467 27.37 -8.61 -18.36
C ASN A 467 26.73 -9.03 -17.04
N THR A 468 26.22 -8.08 -16.28
CA THR A 468 25.57 -8.37 -15.01
C THR A 468 24.05 -8.48 -15.19
N VAL A 469 23.46 -9.53 -14.62
CA VAL A 469 21.99 -9.79 -14.61
C VAL A 469 21.58 -10.41 -13.29
N TYR A 470 20.39 -10.06 -12.84
CA TYR A 470 19.75 -10.58 -11.64
C TYR A 470 18.52 -11.41 -12.00
N VAL A 471 18.23 -12.46 -11.24
CA VAL A 471 17.01 -13.25 -11.39
C VAL A 471 16.41 -13.58 -10.03
N LEU A 472 15.08 -13.43 -9.95
CA LEU A 472 14.26 -13.81 -8.82
C LEU A 472 13.36 -14.95 -9.26
N LEU A 473 13.34 -16.01 -8.44
CA LEU A 473 12.52 -17.18 -8.71
C LEU A 473 11.65 -17.48 -7.50
N ASP A 474 10.57 -18.16 -7.73
CA ASP A 474 9.79 -18.77 -6.67
C ASP A 474 9.39 -20.21 -7.01
N ASN A 475 9.18 -21.00 -5.96
CA ASN A 475 8.71 -22.37 -6.09
C ASN A 475 7.51 -22.65 -5.17
N HIS A 476 6.80 -21.60 -4.72
CA HIS A 476 5.66 -21.75 -3.80
C HIS A 476 4.53 -22.57 -4.43
N LYS A 477 4.37 -22.52 -5.75
CA LYS A 477 3.37 -23.32 -6.50
C LYS A 477 3.67 -24.82 -6.50
N PHE A 478 4.78 -25.23 -5.87
CA PHE A 478 5.15 -26.60 -5.54
C PHE A 478 5.43 -26.78 -4.04
N GLY A 479 4.95 -25.84 -3.20
CA GLY A 479 5.05 -25.92 -1.74
C GLY A 479 6.39 -25.50 -1.14
N ASP A 480 7.29 -24.92 -1.92
CA ASP A 480 8.59 -24.44 -1.44
C ASP A 480 8.61 -22.91 -1.37
N TYR A 481 8.71 -22.36 -0.18
CA TYR A 481 8.60 -20.92 0.12
C TYR A 481 9.96 -20.24 0.39
N LYS A 482 11.09 -20.87 0.02
CA LYS A 482 12.41 -20.27 0.21
C LYS A 482 12.64 -19.07 -0.69
N PRO A 483 13.46 -18.09 -0.25
CA PRO A 483 13.88 -16.99 -1.11
C PRO A 483 14.90 -17.46 -2.14
N TYR A 484 14.73 -17.05 -3.39
CA TYR A 484 15.62 -17.36 -4.50
C TYR A 484 15.98 -16.08 -5.24
N VAL A 485 17.16 -15.52 -4.97
CA VAL A 485 17.70 -14.33 -5.63
C VAL A 485 19.13 -14.62 -6.09
N TYR A 486 19.39 -14.47 -7.38
CA TYR A 486 20.68 -14.81 -7.98
C TYR A 486 21.21 -13.67 -8.81
N LYS A 487 22.54 -13.58 -8.87
CA LYS A 487 23.31 -12.65 -9.69
C LYS A 487 24.26 -13.41 -10.60
N SER A 488 24.33 -13.05 -11.87
CA SER A 488 25.36 -13.43 -12.81
C SER A 488 26.19 -12.21 -13.18
N ASN A 489 27.51 -12.37 -13.31
CA ASN A 489 28.44 -11.31 -13.77
C ASN A 489 29.07 -11.65 -15.14
N ASP A 490 28.57 -12.66 -15.82
CA ASP A 490 29.08 -13.16 -17.10
C ASP A 490 28.03 -13.37 -18.18
N GLY A 491 26.96 -12.58 -18.08
CA GLY A 491 25.87 -12.55 -19.05
C GLY A 491 24.90 -13.72 -18.93
N GLY A 492 24.74 -14.30 -17.73
CA GLY A 492 23.78 -15.37 -17.47
C GLY A 492 24.35 -16.79 -17.58
N LYS A 493 25.67 -16.95 -17.71
CA LYS A 493 26.31 -18.27 -17.81
C LYS A 493 26.50 -18.95 -16.47
N ASN A 494 26.99 -18.19 -15.45
CA ASN A 494 27.16 -18.67 -14.08
C ASN A 494 26.40 -17.78 -13.10
N TRP A 495 25.87 -18.40 -12.04
CA TRP A 495 24.99 -17.72 -11.10
C TRP A 495 25.45 -17.91 -9.65
N LYS A 496 25.36 -16.86 -8.87
CA LYS A 496 25.64 -16.83 -7.44
C LYS A 496 24.36 -16.48 -6.68
N ASN A 497 24.03 -17.24 -5.65
CA ASN A 497 22.98 -16.89 -4.70
C ASN A 497 23.36 -15.62 -3.92
N ILE A 498 22.42 -14.68 -3.80
CA ILE A 498 22.60 -13.40 -3.10
C ILE A 498 21.44 -13.14 -2.10
N THR A 499 20.97 -14.15 -1.39
CA THR A 499 19.86 -14.06 -0.42
C THR A 499 20.33 -13.79 1.01
N GLU A 500 21.61 -13.49 1.27
CA GLU A 500 22.09 -13.24 2.63
C GLU A 500 21.32 -12.12 3.34
N GLY A 501 20.73 -12.43 4.49
CA GLY A 501 19.91 -11.51 5.29
C GLY A 501 18.41 -11.61 5.04
N ILE A 502 17.95 -12.45 4.10
CA ILE A 502 16.53 -12.73 3.88
C ILE A 502 16.17 -14.03 4.58
N PRO A 503 15.18 -14.05 5.48
CA PRO A 503 14.77 -15.29 6.17
C PRO A 503 14.10 -16.29 5.23
N ASP A 504 14.15 -17.58 5.58
CA ASP A 504 13.33 -18.61 4.94
C ASP A 504 11.84 -18.27 5.08
N GLY A 505 11.04 -18.64 4.08
CA GLY A 505 9.62 -18.32 4.00
C GLY A 505 9.32 -16.94 3.40
N PHE A 506 10.33 -16.15 3.04
CA PHE A 506 10.18 -14.84 2.41
C PHE A 506 10.36 -14.95 0.89
N LEU A 507 9.27 -15.19 0.18
CA LEU A 507 9.27 -15.13 -1.29
C LEU A 507 9.73 -13.77 -1.78
N CYS A 508 10.51 -13.74 -2.87
CA CYS A 508 11.05 -12.53 -3.47
C CYS A 508 10.34 -12.24 -4.79
N TRP A 509 9.76 -11.05 -4.93
CA TRP A 509 8.88 -10.72 -6.06
C TRP A 509 9.54 -9.82 -7.11
N ARG A 510 10.23 -8.77 -6.66
CA ARG A 510 10.76 -7.73 -7.55
C ARG A 510 12.05 -7.14 -7.02
N LEU A 511 13.01 -6.91 -7.93
CA LEU A 511 14.25 -6.20 -7.64
C LEU A 511 14.33 -4.92 -8.46
N VAL A 512 14.71 -3.81 -7.79
CA VAL A 512 15.03 -2.55 -8.46
C VAL A 512 16.39 -2.03 -7.99
N GLN A 513 17.19 -1.56 -8.94
CA GLN A 513 18.51 -0.99 -8.71
C GLN A 513 18.44 0.53 -8.79
N ASP A 514 19.16 1.23 -7.93
CA ASP A 514 19.27 2.69 -8.00
C ASP A 514 19.96 3.11 -9.32
N HIS A 515 19.44 4.17 -9.91
CA HIS A 515 19.94 4.68 -11.20
C HIS A 515 21.23 5.52 -11.11
N VAL A 516 21.75 5.76 -9.90
CA VAL A 516 22.97 6.53 -9.63
C VAL A 516 24.05 5.68 -8.97
N ASP A 517 23.68 4.89 -7.96
CA ASP A 517 24.61 4.00 -7.24
C ASP A 517 24.28 2.54 -7.54
N LYS A 518 25.18 1.88 -8.28
CA LYS A 518 25.04 0.46 -8.65
C LYS A 518 24.92 -0.49 -7.46
N ASN A 519 25.36 -0.08 -6.28
CA ASN A 519 25.35 -0.93 -5.08
C ASN A 519 24.07 -0.80 -4.27
N LEU A 520 23.27 0.26 -4.50
CA LEU A 520 22.01 0.47 -3.81
C LEU A 520 20.88 -0.23 -4.56
N MET A 521 20.23 -1.16 -3.89
CA MET A 521 19.16 -1.98 -4.46
C MET A 521 18.02 -2.16 -3.46
N PHE A 522 16.81 -2.32 -3.97
CA PHE A 522 15.61 -2.63 -3.17
C PHE A 522 14.97 -3.91 -3.67
N LEU A 523 14.47 -4.71 -2.74
CA LEU A 523 13.86 -6.00 -2.99
C LEU A 523 12.48 -6.08 -2.34
N GLY A 524 11.44 -6.27 -3.14
CA GLY A 524 10.08 -6.55 -2.69
C GLY A 524 9.92 -8.01 -2.35
N THR A 525 9.43 -8.29 -1.15
CA THR A 525 9.20 -9.65 -0.65
C THR A 525 7.78 -9.85 -0.16
N GLU A 526 7.42 -11.09 0.21
CA GLU A 526 6.11 -11.43 0.79
C GLU A 526 5.80 -10.65 2.09
N TYR A 527 6.81 -10.20 2.84
CA TYR A 527 6.61 -9.55 4.13
C TYR A 527 7.32 -8.20 4.27
N GLY A 528 7.41 -7.44 3.17
CA GLY A 528 7.95 -6.09 3.15
C GLY A 528 9.11 -5.89 2.19
N ILE A 529 9.85 -4.80 2.39
CA ILE A 529 10.98 -4.39 1.55
C ILE A 529 12.30 -4.69 2.25
N TYR A 530 13.29 -5.12 1.46
CA TYR A 530 14.69 -5.21 1.87
C TYR A 530 15.53 -4.26 1.05
N VAL A 531 16.58 -3.71 1.65
CA VAL A 531 17.56 -2.83 1.00
C VAL A 531 18.94 -3.44 1.08
N SER A 532 19.70 -3.32 0.00
CA SER A 532 21.12 -3.62 -0.03
C SER A 532 21.89 -2.37 -0.46
N VAL A 533 22.98 -2.05 0.24
CA VAL A 533 23.91 -0.94 -0.09
C VAL A 533 25.27 -1.48 -0.55
N ASN A 534 25.35 -2.76 -0.89
CA ASN A 534 26.58 -3.43 -1.28
C ASN A 534 26.39 -4.38 -2.49
N GLY A 535 25.48 -4.02 -3.41
CA GLY A 535 25.28 -4.74 -4.67
C GLY A 535 24.63 -6.10 -4.52
N GLY A 536 23.75 -6.26 -3.51
CA GLY A 536 23.02 -7.51 -3.23
C GLY A 536 23.79 -8.52 -2.38
N ASN A 537 25.01 -8.20 -1.90
CA ASN A 537 25.75 -9.16 -1.07
C ASN A 537 25.15 -9.35 0.31
N LYS A 538 24.42 -8.36 0.83
CA LYS A 538 23.66 -8.47 2.09
C LYS A 538 22.42 -7.60 2.03
N TRP A 539 21.30 -8.15 2.52
CA TRP A 539 20.03 -7.48 2.60
C TRP A 539 19.65 -7.16 4.04
N VAL A 540 19.04 -6.00 4.24
CA VAL A 540 18.54 -5.53 5.53
C VAL A 540 17.07 -5.18 5.38
N LYS A 541 16.22 -5.62 6.30
CA LYS A 541 14.79 -5.30 6.27
C LYS A 541 14.57 -3.78 6.40
N PHE A 542 13.81 -3.23 5.49
CA PHE A 542 13.47 -1.80 5.42
C PHE A 542 11.98 -1.64 5.68
N SER A 543 11.59 -1.48 6.95
CA SER A 543 10.19 -1.64 7.39
C SER A 543 9.58 -0.44 8.10
N SER A 544 10.33 0.64 8.33
CA SER A 544 9.80 1.81 9.04
C SER A 544 8.64 2.45 8.25
N GLY A 545 7.46 2.52 8.85
CA GLY A 545 6.26 3.08 8.22
C GLY A 545 5.51 2.15 7.25
N LEU A 546 5.99 0.93 7.03
CA LEU A 546 5.33 -0.08 6.21
C LEU A 546 4.64 -1.13 7.09
N PRO A 547 3.42 -1.58 6.77
CA PRO A 547 2.83 -2.75 7.39
C PRO A 547 3.56 -4.02 6.94
N THR A 548 3.36 -5.12 7.67
CA THR A 548 3.76 -6.45 7.19
C THR A 548 2.79 -6.89 6.11
N ILE A 549 3.21 -6.80 4.86
CA ILE A 549 2.40 -7.09 3.68
C ILE A 549 3.29 -7.48 2.52
N SER A 550 2.73 -8.23 1.57
CA SER A 550 3.42 -8.59 0.33
C SER A 550 3.63 -7.36 -0.55
N ILE A 551 4.87 -7.15 -0.98
CA ILE A 551 5.29 -6.11 -1.94
C ILE A 551 5.49 -6.77 -3.29
N ARG A 552 4.47 -6.72 -4.13
CA ARG A 552 4.43 -7.44 -5.41
C ARG A 552 5.24 -6.76 -6.50
N ASP A 553 5.36 -5.43 -6.44
CA ASP A 553 6.17 -4.69 -7.40
C ASP A 553 6.81 -3.45 -6.78
N LEU A 554 7.91 -3.02 -7.38
CA LEU A 554 8.67 -1.83 -7.02
C LEU A 554 9.02 -1.04 -8.28
N ALA A 555 8.98 0.29 -8.19
CA ALA A 555 9.54 1.17 -9.21
C ALA A 555 10.28 2.36 -8.58
N ILE A 556 11.23 2.92 -9.33
CA ILE A 556 11.94 4.14 -8.97
C ILE A 556 11.54 5.25 -9.93
N GLN A 557 10.97 6.33 -9.39
CA GLN A 557 10.83 7.56 -10.15
C GLN A 557 12.14 8.35 -10.09
N LYS A 558 12.86 8.37 -11.20
CA LYS A 558 14.28 8.79 -11.26
C LYS A 558 14.50 10.28 -10.96
N ARG A 559 13.60 11.17 -11.45
CA ARG A 559 13.70 12.62 -11.24
C ARG A 559 13.56 13.00 -9.76
N GLU A 560 12.62 12.34 -9.05
CA GLU A 560 12.33 12.64 -7.65
C GLU A 560 13.15 11.79 -6.67
N ASN A 561 13.81 10.74 -7.14
CA ASN A 561 14.44 9.69 -6.32
C ASN A 561 13.44 9.05 -5.35
N ASP A 562 12.21 8.87 -5.79
CA ASP A 562 11.16 8.22 -5.01
C ASP A 562 11.15 6.71 -5.29
N LEU A 563 10.98 5.92 -4.24
CA LEU A 563 10.72 4.47 -4.34
C LEU A 563 9.25 4.22 -4.12
N ILE A 564 8.60 3.61 -5.10
CA ILE A 564 7.17 3.28 -5.07
C ILE A 564 7.01 1.77 -4.90
N ALA A 565 6.14 1.37 -3.98
CA ALA A 565 5.82 -0.03 -3.71
C ALA A 565 4.34 -0.31 -3.97
N ALA A 566 4.07 -1.30 -4.81
CA ALA A 566 2.74 -1.88 -5.00
C ALA A 566 2.53 -2.99 -3.98
N THR A 567 1.55 -2.83 -3.10
CA THR A 567 1.24 -3.81 -2.07
C THR A 567 0.04 -4.66 -2.44
N PHE A 568 0.03 -5.89 -1.94
CA PHE A 568 -1.06 -6.82 -2.18
C PHE A 568 -2.13 -6.72 -1.09
N GLY A 569 -2.89 -5.60 -1.11
CA GLY A 569 -4.02 -5.38 -0.20
C GLY A 569 -4.04 -4.04 0.55
N ARG A 570 -3.00 -3.17 0.43
CA ARG A 570 -2.92 -1.88 1.13
C ARG A 570 -2.58 -0.70 0.23
N GLY A 571 -2.81 -0.82 -1.08
CA GLY A 571 -2.54 0.24 -2.03
C GLY A 571 -1.06 0.48 -2.29
N PHE A 572 -0.70 1.71 -2.66
CA PHE A 572 0.68 2.12 -2.89
C PHE A 572 1.31 2.75 -1.66
N TYR A 573 2.60 2.51 -1.47
CA TYR A 573 3.47 3.25 -0.56
C TYR A 573 4.57 3.95 -1.34
N VAL A 574 4.87 5.19 -0.95
CA VAL A 574 5.93 5.98 -1.57
C VAL A 574 6.93 6.39 -0.49
N LEU A 575 8.21 6.08 -0.72
CA LEU A 575 9.32 6.65 0.03
C LEU A 575 9.86 7.82 -0.78
N ASP A 576 9.51 9.03 -0.36
CA ASP A 576 10.00 10.26 -0.98
C ASP A 576 11.50 10.40 -0.79
N ASP A 577 12.23 10.69 -1.86
CA ASP A 577 13.67 10.99 -1.88
C ASP A 577 14.52 10.04 -1.02
N TYR A 578 14.76 8.86 -1.52
CA TYR A 578 15.63 7.87 -0.88
C TYR A 578 17.13 8.16 -1.11
N SER A 579 17.51 9.22 -1.82
CA SER A 579 18.89 9.49 -2.28
C SER A 579 19.93 9.53 -1.15
N SER A 580 19.50 9.83 0.08
CA SER A 580 20.36 9.77 1.28
C SER A 580 20.93 8.36 1.52
N LEU A 581 20.27 7.30 1.06
CA LEU A 581 20.74 5.91 1.21
C LEU A 581 21.99 5.61 0.39
N ARG A 582 22.27 6.35 -0.68
CA ARG A 582 23.50 6.25 -1.48
C ARG A 582 24.79 6.51 -0.68
N PHE A 583 24.68 7.24 0.43
CA PHE A 583 25.80 7.60 1.29
C PHE A 583 25.95 6.67 2.51
N ILE A 584 25.13 5.61 2.59
CA ILE A 584 25.14 4.68 3.71
C ILE A 584 26.16 3.57 3.47
N SER A 585 27.06 3.42 4.42
CA SER A 585 27.96 2.28 4.57
C SER A 585 28.11 1.92 6.05
N ALA A 586 28.66 0.77 6.34
CA ALA A 586 28.93 0.38 7.74
C ALA A 586 29.80 1.40 8.51
N ASN A 587 30.62 2.17 7.81
CA ASN A 587 31.50 3.18 8.41
C ASN A 587 30.85 4.58 8.47
N SER A 588 30.00 4.94 7.52
CA SER A 588 29.37 6.27 7.48
C SER A 588 28.38 6.52 8.62
N LEU A 589 27.77 5.46 9.17
CA LEU A 589 26.81 5.57 10.29
C LEU A 589 27.49 5.78 11.65
N LYS A 590 28.83 5.93 11.70
CA LYS A 590 29.56 6.31 12.92
C LYS A 590 29.59 7.81 13.15
N ASP A 591 29.36 8.59 12.11
CA ASP A 591 29.44 10.04 12.13
C ASP A 591 28.07 10.69 11.86
N ASN A 592 27.91 11.93 12.29
CA ASN A 592 26.76 12.73 11.92
C ASN A 592 26.84 13.15 10.45
N LEU A 593 25.74 13.04 9.70
CA LEU A 593 25.70 13.31 8.27
C LEU A 593 24.59 14.31 7.93
N VAL A 594 24.87 15.21 6.97
CA VAL A 594 23.87 16.11 6.38
C VAL A 594 23.80 15.83 4.89
N PHE A 595 22.60 15.54 4.37
CA PHE A 595 22.39 15.17 2.97
C PHE A 595 21.94 16.38 2.15
N THR A 596 22.24 16.37 0.85
CA THR A 596 21.78 17.39 -0.08
C THR A 596 20.29 17.19 -0.34
N PRO A 597 19.42 18.19 -0.08
CA PRO A 597 18.00 18.10 -0.38
C PRO A 597 17.75 18.10 -1.89
N ARG A 598 16.65 17.50 -2.31
CA ARG A 598 16.15 17.74 -3.66
C ARG A 598 15.68 19.18 -3.81
N LYS A 599 15.50 19.62 -5.06
CA LYS A 599 14.91 20.91 -5.39
C LYS A 599 13.55 21.10 -4.70
N ALA A 600 13.38 22.24 -4.02
CA ALA A 600 12.11 22.57 -3.34
C ALA A 600 11.16 23.27 -4.31
N LEU A 601 10.00 22.68 -4.54
CA LEU A 601 8.99 23.23 -5.44
C LEU A 601 8.09 24.22 -4.71
N GLN A 602 8.04 25.46 -5.19
CA GLN A 602 7.23 26.54 -4.64
C GLN A 602 5.92 26.68 -5.43
N TYR A 603 4.79 26.52 -4.73
CA TYR A 603 3.44 26.70 -5.27
C TYR A 603 2.48 27.16 -4.16
N ASN A 604 1.29 27.60 -4.53
CA ASN A 604 0.23 27.91 -3.57
C ASN A 604 -0.62 26.64 -3.34
N PRO A 605 -0.57 26.03 -2.14
CA PRO A 605 -1.47 24.93 -1.83
C PRO A 605 -2.93 25.38 -1.90
N ILE A 606 -3.73 24.58 -2.59
CA ILE A 606 -5.18 24.80 -2.70
C ILE A 606 -5.82 24.33 -1.41
N ARG A 607 -6.48 25.24 -0.70
CA ARG A 607 -7.33 24.88 0.44
C ARG A 607 -8.72 24.58 -0.10
N PRO A 608 -9.18 23.31 -0.15
CA PRO A 608 -10.59 23.05 -0.41
C PRO A 608 -11.39 23.74 0.69
N GLY A 609 -12.56 24.26 0.35
CA GLY A 609 -13.41 25.00 1.29
C GLY A 609 -13.52 24.29 2.65
N SER A 610 -13.82 25.03 3.68
CA SER A 610 -13.68 24.73 5.11
C SER A 610 -14.40 23.47 5.64
N SER A 611 -14.91 22.59 4.83
CA SER A 611 -15.72 21.47 5.28
C SER A 611 -15.00 20.15 5.22
N SER A 612 -15.27 19.31 6.19
CA SER A 612 -15.07 17.87 6.13
C SER A 612 -15.72 17.31 4.86
N GLN A 613 -15.01 16.44 4.14
CA GLN A 613 -15.56 15.75 2.95
C GLN A 613 -16.53 14.61 3.33
N GLY A 614 -16.90 14.51 4.60
CA GLY A 614 -17.73 13.45 5.14
C GLY A 614 -16.94 12.23 5.60
N SER A 615 -17.62 11.32 6.28
CA SER A 615 -17.01 10.13 6.86
C SER A 615 -16.71 9.02 5.83
N ASN A 616 -17.37 9.05 4.68
CA ASN A 616 -17.20 8.06 3.60
C ASN A 616 -16.18 8.52 2.53
N THR A 617 -15.11 9.18 2.97
CA THR A 617 -14.04 9.64 2.08
C THR A 617 -12.70 9.21 2.65
N TYR A 618 -11.89 8.56 1.84
CA TYR A 618 -10.49 8.32 2.11
C TYR A 618 -9.64 9.36 1.41
N TYR A 619 -8.58 9.80 2.06
CA TYR A 619 -7.53 10.62 1.45
C TYR A 619 -6.17 10.27 2.01
N ALA A 620 -5.16 10.24 1.12
CA ALA A 620 -3.77 10.09 1.48
C ALA A 620 -3.12 11.47 1.64
N LYS A 621 -2.33 11.65 2.69
CA LYS A 621 -1.61 12.93 2.90
C LYS A 621 -0.58 13.13 1.80
N ASN A 622 -0.48 14.36 1.30
CA ASN A 622 0.68 14.75 0.49
C ASN A 622 1.97 14.64 1.31
N PRO A 623 3.13 14.43 0.65
CA PRO A 623 4.41 14.71 1.26
C PRO A 623 4.48 16.14 1.81
N ALA A 624 5.36 16.39 2.79
CA ALA A 624 5.52 17.70 3.36
C ALA A 624 5.85 18.76 2.27
N TYR A 625 5.21 19.93 2.37
CA TYR A 625 5.45 21.05 1.48
C TYR A 625 6.77 21.72 1.80
N GLY A 626 7.49 22.18 0.77
CA GLY A 626 8.69 23.02 0.88
C GLY A 626 10.00 22.26 0.74
N ALA A 627 11.06 22.76 1.36
CA ALA A 627 12.36 22.11 1.38
C ALA A 627 12.42 21.06 2.48
N ILE A 628 12.86 19.85 2.13
CA ILE A 628 12.98 18.73 3.08
C ILE A 628 14.45 18.51 3.37
N PHE A 629 14.84 18.70 4.61
CA PHE A 629 16.20 18.48 5.08
C PHE A 629 16.32 17.10 5.72
N THR A 630 17.21 16.27 5.17
CA THR A 630 17.52 14.94 5.70
C THR A 630 18.91 14.98 6.34
N PHE A 631 19.03 14.46 7.56
CA PHE A 631 20.30 14.34 8.27
C PHE A 631 20.29 13.10 9.17
N TYR A 632 21.48 12.59 9.49
CA TYR A 632 21.67 11.45 10.37
C TYR A 632 22.47 11.85 11.60
N MET A 633 22.02 11.43 12.79
CA MET A 633 22.69 11.63 14.06
C MET A 633 23.17 10.28 14.61
N SER A 634 24.48 10.13 14.79
CA SER A 634 25.13 8.87 15.18
C SER A 634 24.85 8.49 16.64
N ASP A 635 24.81 9.48 17.53
CA ASP A 635 24.79 9.27 18.94
C ASP A 635 23.40 9.46 19.58
N GLU A 636 23.16 8.82 20.69
CA GLU A 636 22.02 9.10 21.55
C GLU A 636 22.46 10.13 22.62
N ILE A 637 21.81 11.31 22.64
CA ILE A 637 22.02 12.30 23.70
C ILE A 637 20.80 12.27 24.61
N LEU A 638 21.02 11.82 25.82
CA LEU A 638 19.99 11.72 26.87
C LEU A 638 20.16 12.86 27.87
N THR A 639 19.05 13.41 28.36
CA THR A 639 19.06 14.32 29.49
C THR A 639 19.45 13.58 30.79
N LYS A 640 19.89 14.31 31.80
CA LYS A 640 20.19 13.76 33.15
C LYS A 640 19.01 12.91 33.64
N LYS A 641 17.80 13.46 33.55
CA LYS A 641 16.56 12.73 33.90
C LYS A 641 16.37 11.43 33.13
N GLN A 642 16.59 11.46 31.82
CA GLN A 642 16.45 10.25 30.97
C GLN A 642 17.49 9.19 31.33
N ASN A 643 18.72 9.60 31.61
CA ASN A 643 19.80 8.71 32.07
C ASN A 643 19.44 8.07 33.41
N ARG A 644 18.98 8.85 34.39
CA ARG A 644 18.54 8.31 35.69
C ARG A 644 17.40 7.30 35.51
N LEU A 645 16.34 7.66 34.79
CA LEU A 645 15.20 6.76 34.53
C LEU A 645 15.60 5.46 33.80
N LYS A 646 16.63 5.51 32.94
CA LYS A 646 17.17 4.33 32.28
C LYS A 646 17.85 3.39 33.28
N VAL A 647 18.65 3.95 34.19
CA VAL A 647 19.31 3.19 35.28
C VAL A 647 18.27 2.61 36.23
N GLU A 648 17.29 3.38 36.67
CA GLU A 648 16.19 2.94 37.55
C GLU A 648 15.42 1.77 36.94
N LYS A 649 15.09 1.83 35.67
CA LYS A 649 14.42 0.75 34.95
C LYS A 649 15.24 -0.54 34.86
N ASP A 650 16.56 -0.45 34.80
CA ASP A 650 17.43 -1.63 34.87
C ASP A 650 17.53 -2.22 36.26
N LEU A 651 17.52 -1.36 37.32
CA LEU A 651 17.43 -1.79 38.71
C LEU A 651 16.08 -2.49 39.01
N GLU A 652 14.97 -1.95 38.49
CA GLU A 652 13.65 -2.60 38.58
C GLU A 652 13.63 -4.02 37.99
N LYS A 653 14.28 -4.24 36.87
CA LYS A 653 14.36 -5.56 36.23
C LYS A 653 15.08 -6.60 37.11
N THR A 654 16.03 -6.13 37.92
CA THR A 654 16.81 -6.96 38.84
C THR A 654 16.22 -7.01 40.23
N ASN A 655 15.05 -6.39 40.46
CA ASN A 655 14.38 -6.24 41.74
C ASN A 655 15.30 -5.65 42.83
N SER A 656 16.15 -4.70 42.44
CA SER A 656 17.09 -3.97 43.30
C SER A 656 16.48 -2.67 43.80
N ASP A 657 16.95 -2.16 44.96
CA ASP A 657 16.54 -0.88 45.49
C ASP A 657 16.92 0.28 44.54
N ILE A 658 16.02 1.25 44.39
CA ILE A 658 16.26 2.46 43.60
C ILE A 658 16.68 3.57 44.55
N PRO A 659 17.94 4.05 44.50
CA PRO A 659 18.42 5.09 45.41
C PRO A 659 17.75 6.44 45.08
N PHE A 660 17.44 7.24 46.08
CA PHE A 660 17.02 8.61 45.93
C PHE A 660 18.17 9.46 45.36
N PRO A 661 18.00 10.20 44.26
CA PRO A 661 19.10 10.88 43.58
C PRO A 661 19.65 12.10 44.34
N GLY A 662 18.87 12.65 45.25
CA GLY A 662 19.20 13.90 45.94
C GLY A 662 18.53 15.14 45.33
N TRP A 663 18.30 16.17 46.15
CA TRP A 663 17.61 17.36 45.71
C TRP A 663 18.44 18.18 44.71
N GLU A 664 19.77 18.25 44.85
CA GLU A 664 20.67 18.95 43.95
C GLU A 664 20.62 18.36 42.51
N GLU A 665 20.67 17.03 42.40
CA GLU A 665 20.55 16.36 41.10
C GLU A 665 19.18 16.58 40.45
N LEU A 666 18.09 16.54 41.27
CA LEU A 666 16.74 16.83 40.76
C LEU A 666 16.55 18.28 40.30
N ASP A 667 17.20 19.25 40.98
CA ASP A 667 17.22 20.65 40.58
C ASP A 667 18.02 20.85 39.29
N GLU A 668 19.15 20.15 39.13
CA GLU A 668 19.89 20.13 37.87
C GLU A 668 19.07 19.53 36.73
N GLU A 669 18.36 18.41 36.95
CA GLU A 669 17.45 17.83 35.96
C GLU A 669 16.32 18.81 35.55
N LEU A 670 15.77 19.56 36.52
CA LEU A 670 14.70 20.52 36.29
C LEU A 670 15.16 21.71 35.46
N ASN A 671 16.41 22.13 35.64
CA ASN A 671 17.01 23.27 34.95
C ASN A 671 17.68 22.91 33.62
N GLU A 672 17.89 21.61 33.36
CA GLU A 672 18.50 21.12 32.14
C GLU A 672 17.61 21.41 30.92
N LYS A 673 18.20 21.99 29.88
CA LYS A 673 17.53 22.18 28.60
C LYS A 673 17.65 20.91 27.76
N SER A 674 16.52 20.44 27.25
CA SER A 674 16.50 19.28 26.35
C SER A 674 17.41 19.52 25.12
N PRO A 675 18.11 18.49 24.65
CA PRO A 675 18.90 18.57 23.43
C PRO A 675 18.07 18.96 22.22
N LEU A 676 18.59 19.85 21.38
CA LEU A 676 17.93 20.36 20.20
C LEU A 676 18.79 20.17 18.95
N THR A 677 18.11 19.98 17.82
CA THR A 677 18.69 20.18 16.48
C THR A 677 18.24 21.54 15.96
N ILE A 678 19.18 22.36 15.50
CA ILE A 678 18.94 23.69 14.97
C ILE A 678 19.33 23.69 13.49
N ILE A 679 18.46 24.22 12.65
CA ILE A 679 18.71 24.41 11.21
C ILE A 679 18.61 25.91 10.94
N GLU A 680 19.67 26.48 10.39
CA GLU A 680 19.70 27.88 9.95
C GLU A 680 19.77 27.92 8.43
N ILE A 681 18.91 28.71 7.83
CA ILE A 681 18.74 28.84 6.38
C ILE A 681 19.21 30.23 5.96
N TYR A 682 19.98 30.26 4.86
CA TYR A 682 20.55 31.45 4.29
C TYR A 682 20.28 31.53 2.79
N ASP A 683 20.17 32.75 2.27
CA ASP A 683 20.01 33.02 0.84
C ASP A 683 21.37 32.97 0.08
N SER A 684 21.33 33.31 -1.21
CA SER A 684 22.51 33.30 -2.08
C SER A 684 23.57 34.34 -1.68
N GLU A 685 23.21 35.40 -0.94
CA GLU A 685 24.07 36.45 -0.43
C GLU A 685 24.61 36.15 0.98
N ASN A 686 24.31 34.93 1.48
CA ASN A 686 24.58 34.49 2.84
C ASN A 686 23.87 35.33 3.91
N SER A 687 22.72 35.92 3.56
CA SER A 687 21.84 36.61 4.52
C SER A 687 20.95 35.59 5.24
N PHE A 688 20.80 35.78 6.54
CA PHE A 688 19.96 34.90 7.37
C PHE A 688 18.48 35.00 6.96
N VAL A 689 17.84 33.84 6.69
CA VAL A 689 16.44 33.75 6.28
C VAL A 689 15.55 33.25 7.41
N GLU A 690 15.84 32.07 7.96
CA GLU A 690 15.00 31.43 8.97
C GLU A 690 15.82 30.50 9.87
N ARG A 691 15.31 30.26 11.10
CA ARG A 691 15.83 29.25 12.02
C ARG A 691 14.73 28.31 12.44
N LEU A 692 14.98 27.01 12.24
CA LEU A 692 14.11 25.94 12.68
C LEU A 692 14.75 25.23 13.86
N THR A 693 13.94 24.83 14.85
CA THR A 693 14.41 24.07 16.02
C THR A 693 13.55 22.84 16.23
N PHE A 694 14.20 21.71 16.45
CA PHE A 694 13.56 20.41 16.65
C PHE A 694 14.18 19.68 17.84
N PRO A 695 13.44 18.81 18.54
CA PRO A 695 14.07 17.91 19.52
C PRO A 695 15.17 17.07 18.84
N TYR A 696 16.28 16.90 19.52
CA TYR A 696 17.35 16.01 19.07
C TYR A 696 16.87 14.56 19.06
N LYS A 697 17.18 13.85 17.99
CA LYS A 697 16.82 12.43 17.85
C LYS A 697 17.93 11.68 17.11
N LYS A 698 18.43 10.59 17.72
CA LYS A 698 19.36 9.65 17.07
C LYS A 698 18.75 9.04 15.81
N GLY A 699 19.60 8.75 14.82
CA GLY A 699 19.22 8.11 13.56
C GLY A 699 18.85 9.13 12.48
N PHE A 700 18.10 8.66 11.48
CA PHE A 700 17.62 9.50 10.38
C PHE A 700 16.55 10.47 10.86
N ASN A 701 16.75 11.74 10.51
CA ASN A 701 15.80 12.81 10.76
C ASN A 701 15.40 13.45 9.44
N ARG A 702 14.12 13.77 9.30
CA ARG A 702 13.54 14.42 8.14
C ARG A 702 12.65 15.55 8.60
N VAL A 703 12.99 16.79 8.24
CA VAL A 703 12.26 17.99 8.64
C VAL A 703 12.01 18.87 7.43
N SER A 704 10.88 19.58 7.44
CA SER A 704 10.50 20.43 6.32
C SER A 704 10.50 21.91 6.72
N TRP A 705 10.90 22.76 5.77
CA TRP A 705 10.73 24.20 5.81
C TRP A 705 9.73 24.61 4.72
N ASP A 706 8.71 25.38 5.10
CA ASP A 706 7.58 25.79 4.27
C ASP A 706 7.89 26.91 3.27
N LEU A 707 9.17 27.21 3.03
CA LEU A 707 9.66 28.28 2.13
C LEU A 707 9.16 29.66 2.53
N SER A 708 8.97 29.90 3.83
CA SER A 708 8.56 31.19 4.36
C SER A 708 9.61 31.73 5.32
N LYS A 709 9.73 33.06 5.33
CA LYS A 709 10.49 33.85 6.29
C LYS A 709 9.49 34.47 7.27
N LYS A 710 9.67 34.25 8.56
CA LYS A 710 8.87 34.92 9.59
C LYS A 710 9.24 36.39 9.68
N ILE A 711 8.25 37.24 9.72
CA ILE A 711 8.46 38.66 9.96
C ILE A 711 8.84 38.86 11.43
N ARG A 712 9.93 39.59 11.66
CA ARG A 712 10.42 39.90 13.00
C ARG A 712 9.38 40.78 13.70
N THR A 713 8.98 40.38 14.88
CA THR A 713 8.04 41.10 15.72
C THR A 713 8.68 41.40 17.06
N HIS A 714 8.17 42.41 17.75
CA HIS A 714 8.61 42.76 19.12
C HIS A 714 8.47 41.52 20.05
N VAL A 715 9.51 41.29 20.85
CA VAL A 715 9.50 40.23 21.85
C VAL A 715 8.64 40.70 23.05
N SER A 716 7.54 39.97 23.29
CA SER A 716 6.67 40.22 24.46
C SER A 716 6.73 39.06 25.43
N SER A 717 6.60 39.30 26.72
CA SER A 717 6.57 38.28 27.78
C SER A 717 5.25 37.50 27.85
N GLY A 718 4.23 37.86 27.09
CA GLY A 718 2.93 37.20 27.02
C GLY A 718 2.81 36.28 25.80
N SER A 719 2.00 35.23 25.92
CA SER A 719 1.63 34.41 24.75
C SER A 719 0.82 35.27 23.79
N SER A 720 1.47 35.78 22.76
CA SER A 720 0.77 36.45 21.66
C SER A 720 -0.08 35.40 20.94
N ARG A 721 -1.39 35.53 20.99
CA ARG A 721 -2.34 34.79 20.10
C ARG A 721 -2.33 35.35 18.68
N PHE A 722 -1.48 36.31 18.39
CA PHE A 722 -1.37 36.87 17.05
C PHE A 722 -0.46 36.00 16.19
N TYR A 723 -1.03 35.59 15.07
CA TYR A 723 -0.34 34.96 13.95
C TYR A 723 0.90 35.78 13.59
N SER A 724 2.09 35.21 13.73
CA SER A 724 3.30 35.86 13.21
C SER A 724 3.19 35.83 11.69
N PRO A 725 3.04 36.96 11.03
CA PRO A 725 2.94 36.99 9.58
C PRO A 725 4.24 36.45 8.99
N SER A 726 4.11 35.63 7.95
CA SER A 726 5.24 35.08 7.23
C SER A 726 5.12 35.44 5.76
N ILE A 727 6.26 35.64 5.10
CA ILE A 727 6.36 35.97 3.68
C ILE A 727 7.10 34.85 2.98
N ARG A 728 6.61 34.42 1.84
CA ARG A 728 7.30 33.43 1.01
C ARG A 728 8.60 34.00 0.47
N VAL A 729 9.62 33.18 0.51
CA VAL A 729 10.94 33.56 -0.06
C VAL A 729 10.91 33.55 -1.58
N SER A 730 11.81 34.28 -2.20
CA SER A 730 11.98 34.30 -3.65
C SER A 730 12.56 32.98 -4.16
N PRO A 731 12.21 32.51 -5.37
CA PRO A 731 12.92 31.41 -6.02
C PRO A 731 14.40 31.73 -6.18
N GLY A 732 15.27 30.71 -6.03
CA GLY A 732 16.73 30.90 -6.14
C GLY A 732 17.51 29.87 -5.35
N LYS A 733 18.81 30.13 -5.18
CA LYS A 733 19.71 29.28 -4.42
C LYS A 733 19.72 29.64 -2.95
N TYR A 734 19.70 28.62 -2.10
CA TYR A 734 19.75 28.72 -0.64
C TYR A 734 20.79 27.76 -0.09
N SER A 735 21.23 28.03 1.12
CA SER A 735 22.05 27.11 1.90
C SER A 735 21.44 26.90 3.28
N PHE A 736 21.78 25.80 3.93
CA PHE A 736 21.41 25.58 5.32
C PHE A 736 22.55 24.94 6.09
N ASN A 737 22.61 25.27 7.38
CA ASN A 737 23.52 24.70 8.36
C ASN A 737 22.71 23.90 9.38
N VAL A 738 23.24 22.74 9.78
CA VAL A 738 22.67 21.91 10.84
C VAL A 738 23.58 21.96 12.06
N TYR A 739 22.99 22.22 13.23
CA TYR A 739 23.71 22.26 14.51
C TYR A 739 23.00 21.38 15.51
N THR A 740 23.74 20.90 16.52
CA THR A 740 23.23 20.38 17.76
C THR A 740 23.40 21.39 18.87
N PHE A 741 22.42 21.48 19.76
CA PHE A 741 22.49 22.25 20.99
C PHE A 741 22.29 21.29 22.17
N TYR A 742 23.30 21.18 23.02
CA TYR A 742 23.26 20.38 24.25
C TYR A 742 24.27 20.94 25.26
N ASP A 743 23.88 20.97 26.54
CA ASP A 743 24.70 21.45 27.65
C ASP A 743 25.31 22.84 27.40
N GLY A 744 24.50 23.76 26.88
CA GLY A 744 24.90 25.14 26.59
C GLY A 744 25.83 25.30 25.36
N GLN A 745 26.20 24.21 24.68
CA GLN A 745 27.09 24.24 23.53
C GLN A 745 26.32 24.07 22.21
N VAL A 746 26.78 24.76 21.18
CA VAL A 746 26.28 24.69 19.82
C VAL A 746 27.39 24.09 18.94
N ASN A 747 27.15 22.89 18.41
CA ASN A 747 28.11 22.22 17.53
C ASN A 747 27.58 22.11 16.10
N LYS A 748 28.35 22.60 15.12
CA LYS A 748 27.97 22.48 13.71
C LYS A 748 28.22 21.06 13.21
N ILE A 749 27.16 20.46 12.60
CA ILE A 749 27.19 19.12 12.02
C ILE A 749 27.58 19.18 10.54
N GLY A 750 27.00 20.12 9.79
CA GLY A 750 27.30 20.27 8.38
C GLY A 750 26.44 21.33 7.70
N SER A 751 26.71 21.50 6.40
CA SER A 751 25.97 22.45 5.56
C SER A 751 25.79 21.88 4.15
N LYS A 752 24.68 22.27 3.48
CA LYS A 752 24.39 21.94 2.08
C LYS A 752 23.69 23.10 1.39
N PHE A 753 23.71 23.07 0.06
CA PHE A 753 22.97 23.99 -0.80
C PHE A 753 21.74 23.28 -1.38
N PHE A 754 20.72 24.07 -1.74
CA PHE A 754 19.53 23.61 -2.44
C PHE A 754 18.90 24.73 -3.25
N ASP A 755 18.04 24.36 -4.21
CA ASP A 755 17.32 25.30 -5.05
C ASP A 755 15.84 25.36 -4.66
N VAL A 756 15.27 26.57 -4.71
CA VAL A 756 13.82 26.82 -4.64
C VAL A 756 13.35 27.21 -6.03
N GLU A 757 12.43 26.43 -6.61
CA GLU A 757 11.89 26.66 -7.94
C GLU A 757 10.39 26.92 -7.87
N ARG A 758 9.92 27.95 -8.57
CA ARG A 758 8.48 28.22 -8.72
C ARG A 758 7.93 27.39 -9.87
N ILE A 759 6.90 26.57 -9.60
CA ILE A 759 6.29 25.69 -10.58
C ILE A 759 5.49 26.46 -11.65
N ARG A 760 4.86 27.56 -11.25
CA ARG A 760 4.01 28.35 -12.14
C ARG A 760 4.44 29.81 -12.13
N SER A 761 4.60 30.42 -13.29
CA SER A 761 4.69 31.88 -13.42
C SER A 761 3.40 32.54 -12.89
N GLY A 762 3.53 33.72 -12.27
CA GLY A 762 2.37 34.50 -11.85
C GLY A 762 1.60 35.02 -13.07
N VAL A 763 0.37 35.51 -12.82
CA VAL A 763 -0.46 36.16 -13.84
C VAL A 763 0.12 37.52 -14.28
N LEU A 764 0.91 38.14 -13.39
CA LEU A 764 1.63 39.37 -13.66
C LEU A 764 3.02 39.07 -14.21
N ASP A 765 3.41 39.83 -15.24
CA ASP A 765 4.72 39.77 -15.83
C ASP A 765 5.78 40.03 -14.76
N ASN A 766 6.73 39.17 -14.72
CA ASN A 766 7.96 39.06 -13.96
C ASN A 766 8.27 40.22 -13.01
N PRO A 767 7.73 40.25 -11.76
CA PRO A 767 8.05 41.33 -10.84
C PRO A 767 9.56 41.25 -10.53
N ASN A 768 10.22 42.41 -10.62
CA ASN A 768 11.64 42.54 -10.27
C ASN A 768 11.86 42.02 -8.85
N LYS A 769 12.70 40.98 -8.72
CA LYS A 769 13.04 40.31 -7.45
C LYS A 769 13.47 41.33 -6.36
N ASP A 770 14.31 42.30 -6.76
CA ASP A 770 14.88 43.31 -5.84
C ASP A 770 13.79 44.24 -5.30
N LYS A 771 12.80 44.59 -6.11
CA LYS A 771 11.66 45.40 -5.65
C LYS A 771 10.76 44.63 -4.69
N ILE A 772 10.57 43.34 -4.90
CA ILE A 772 9.82 42.50 -3.97
C ILE A 772 10.56 42.42 -2.64
N GLU A 773 11.86 42.16 -2.66
CA GLU A 773 12.67 42.08 -1.45
C GLU A 773 12.70 43.42 -0.68
N GLN A 774 12.85 44.55 -1.35
CA GLN A 774 12.75 45.89 -0.74
C GLN A 774 11.37 46.08 -0.10
N TYR A 775 10.29 45.77 -0.82
CA TYR A 775 8.93 45.88 -0.28
C TYR A 775 8.70 44.95 0.94
N VAL A 776 9.26 43.75 0.93
CA VAL A 776 9.23 42.84 2.07
C VAL A 776 9.96 43.44 3.26
N ILE A 777 11.12 44.05 3.08
CA ILE A 777 11.86 44.75 4.15
C ILE A 777 11.06 45.92 4.70
N GLU A 778 10.41 46.73 3.86
CA GLU A 778 9.55 47.81 4.28
C GLU A 778 8.34 47.32 5.13
N ILE A 779 7.71 46.22 4.70
CA ILE A 779 6.64 45.56 5.47
C ILE A 779 7.19 45.09 6.82
N GLU A 780 8.36 44.42 6.83
CA GLU A 780 8.98 43.91 8.06
C GLU A 780 9.24 45.05 9.07
N ASN A 781 9.83 46.16 8.61
CA ASN A 781 10.09 47.32 9.44
C ASN A 781 8.81 47.94 9.97
N THR A 782 7.83 48.21 9.08
CA THR A 782 6.51 48.77 9.46
C THR A 782 5.78 47.90 10.47
N TYR A 783 5.80 46.58 10.26
CA TYR A 783 5.16 45.62 11.15
C TYR A 783 5.84 45.55 12.52
N ASN A 784 7.19 45.63 12.55
CA ASN A 784 7.97 45.68 13.78
C ASN A 784 7.64 46.95 14.57
N ASP A 785 7.64 48.14 13.94
CA ASP A 785 7.27 49.42 14.58
C ASP A 785 5.85 49.38 15.13
N PHE A 786 4.90 48.86 14.36
CA PHE A 786 3.53 48.66 14.82
C PHE A 786 3.47 47.70 16.02
N SER A 787 4.20 46.59 16.00
CA SER A 787 4.25 45.62 17.10
C SER A 787 4.78 46.23 18.40
N VAL A 788 5.83 47.08 18.30
CA VAL A 788 6.39 47.83 19.44
C VAL A 788 5.36 48.79 20.03
N ILE A 789 4.72 49.58 19.16
CA ILE A 789 3.68 50.55 19.57
C ILE A 789 2.50 49.78 20.22
N ASN A 790 2.02 48.74 19.62
CA ASN A 790 0.94 47.93 20.13
C ASN A 790 1.25 47.29 21.49
N SER A 791 2.47 46.79 21.69
CA SER A 791 2.91 46.24 22.98
C SER A 791 2.92 47.31 24.06
N LYS A 792 3.46 48.51 23.77
CA LYS A 792 3.44 49.63 24.71
C LYS A 792 2.02 50.06 25.06
N PHE A 793 1.14 50.13 24.05
CA PHE A 793 -0.25 50.49 24.21
C PHE A 793 -1.04 49.48 25.06
N ASN A 794 -0.84 48.21 24.86
CA ASN A 794 -1.45 47.18 25.69
C ASN A 794 -0.99 47.24 27.14
N LYS A 795 0.31 47.49 27.38
CA LYS A 795 0.83 47.74 28.74
C LYS A 795 0.19 48.95 29.43
N ILE A 796 -0.06 50.05 28.66
CA ILE A 796 -0.77 51.21 29.16
C ILE A 796 -2.21 50.86 29.56
N LYS A 797 -2.93 50.07 28.71
CA LYS A 797 -4.29 49.58 29.01
C LYS A 797 -4.32 48.74 30.30
N GLU A 798 -3.40 47.81 30.47
CA GLU A 798 -3.31 46.97 31.65
C GLU A 798 -2.97 47.80 32.92
N THR A 799 -2.03 48.73 32.80
CA THR A 799 -1.70 49.65 33.89
C THR A 799 -2.89 50.49 34.27
N ASN A 800 -3.61 51.06 33.29
CA ASN A 800 -4.78 51.88 33.58
C ASN A 800 -5.90 51.08 34.28
N LYS A 801 -6.10 49.84 33.90
CA LYS A 801 -7.03 48.91 34.57
C LYS A 801 -6.61 48.63 36.01
N SER A 802 -5.31 48.47 36.27
CA SER A 802 -4.79 48.30 37.63
C SER A 802 -4.96 49.53 38.50
N ILE A 803 -4.80 50.77 37.90
CA ILE A 803 -5.03 52.04 38.57
C ILE A 803 -6.49 52.17 39.03
N LEU A 804 -7.45 51.77 38.21
CA LEU A 804 -8.87 51.73 38.60
C LEU A 804 -9.10 50.89 39.86
N THR A 805 -8.45 49.76 39.98
CA THR A 805 -8.53 48.91 41.18
C THR A 805 -7.89 49.56 42.41
N LEU A 806 -6.81 50.31 42.23
CA LEU A 806 -6.20 51.10 43.33
C LEU A 806 -7.09 52.24 43.77
N ILE A 807 -7.67 53.01 42.82
CA ILE A 807 -8.59 54.10 43.08
C ILE A 807 -9.76 53.63 43.93
N SER A 808 -10.36 52.45 43.63
CA SER A 808 -11.47 51.89 44.38
C SER A 808 -11.15 51.58 45.87
N ARG A 809 -9.85 51.56 46.24
CA ARG A 809 -9.35 51.27 47.59
C ARG A 809 -8.83 52.54 48.32
N THR A 810 -8.90 53.70 47.70
CA THR A 810 -8.31 54.93 48.19
C THR A 810 -9.40 55.86 48.80
N LYS A 811 -9.11 56.53 49.91
CA LYS A 811 -10.08 57.29 50.68
C LYS A 811 -10.54 58.59 49.99
N ASP A 812 -9.65 59.27 49.25
CA ASP A 812 -9.89 60.48 48.48
C ASP A 812 -9.83 60.23 46.99
N TYR A 813 -10.72 59.40 46.48
CA TYR A 813 -10.64 58.86 45.14
C TYR A 813 -11.04 59.80 44.01
N GLN A 814 -11.77 60.89 44.29
CA GLN A 814 -12.40 61.76 43.24
C GLN A 814 -11.36 62.37 42.30
N SER A 815 -10.30 62.98 42.82
CA SER A 815 -9.24 63.60 42.03
C SER A 815 -8.52 62.58 41.07
N PHE A 816 -8.47 61.31 41.48
CA PHE A 816 -7.86 60.24 40.68
C PHE A 816 -8.83 59.69 39.62
N VAL A 817 -10.15 59.74 39.85
CA VAL A 817 -11.17 59.33 38.90
C VAL A 817 -11.13 60.22 37.66
N ASP A 818 -11.01 61.56 37.80
CA ASP A 818 -10.94 62.42 36.65
C ASP A 818 -9.71 62.19 35.78
N LEU A 819 -8.57 61.96 36.42
CA LEU A 819 -7.34 61.59 35.69
C LEU A 819 -7.47 60.23 34.98
N TYR A 820 -8.03 59.22 35.64
CA TYR A 820 -8.31 57.93 35.08
C TYR A 820 -9.18 58.04 33.83
N ASN A 821 -10.29 58.75 33.92
CA ASN A 821 -11.23 58.99 32.82
C ASN A 821 -10.56 59.69 31.64
N SER A 822 -9.70 60.69 31.93
CA SER A 822 -8.93 61.37 30.89
C SER A 822 -7.98 60.36 30.15
N ILE A 823 -7.26 59.52 30.89
CA ILE A 823 -6.40 58.47 30.31
C ILE A 823 -7.24 57.49 29.52
N GLN A 824 -8.35 57.02 30.07
CA GLN A 824 -9.26 56.07 29.41
C GLN A 824 -9.82 56.63 28.11
N ASN A 825 -10.19 57.93 28.07
CA ASN A 825 -10.64 58.59 26.84
C ASN A 825 -9.54 58.66 25.77
N ASN A 826 -8.30 58.89 26.19
CA ASN A 826 -7.16 58.83 25.24
C ASN A 826 -6.88 57.43 24.75
N ILE A 827 -6.96 56.44 25.64
CA ILE A 827 -6.88 55.01 25.24
C ILE A 827 -7.96 54.70 24.21
N ASN A 828 -9.22 55.11 24.43
CA ASN A 828 -10.31 54.89 23.50
C ASN A 828 -10.10 55.57 22.15
N LYS A 829 -9.51 56.78 22.12
CA LYS A 829 -9.16 57.51 20.88
C LYS A 829 -8.11 56.73 20.09
N ILE A 830 -7.04 56.28 20.75
CA ILE A 830 -5.95 55.49 20.12
C ILE A 830 -6.50 54.13 19.62
N ASP A 831 -7.32 53.47 20.41
CA ASP A 831 -7.95 52.19 20.05
C ASP A 831 -8.79 52.32 18.78
N ARG A 832 -9.53 53.39 18.63
CA ARG A 832 -10.29 53.72 17.42
C ARG A 832 -9.38 53.88 16.19
N VAL A 833 -8.25 54.56 16.33
CA VAL A 833 -7.31 54.78 15.24
C VAL A 833 -6.64 53.44 14.83
N LEU A 834 -6.23 52.62 15.82
CA LEU A 834 -5.52 51.36 15.53
C LEU A 834 -6.44 50.25 15.03
N TYR A 835 -7.72 50.23 15.50
CA TYR A 835 -8.59 49.04 15.27
C TYR A 835 -9.95 49.38 14.64
N SER A 836 -10.27 50.66 14.33
CA SER A 836 -11.57 51.05 13.79
C SER A 836 -11.94 50.38 12.46
N HIS A 837 -10.94 50.12 11.60
CA HIS A 837 -11.17 49.40 10.36
C HIS A 837 -11.46 47.91 10.54
N LEU A 838 -10.94 47.29 11.58
CA LEU A 838 -11.20 45.88 11.89
C LEU A 838 -12.64 45.64 12.36
N HIS A 839 -13.23 46.59 13.13
CA HIS A 839 -14.62 46.49 13.56
C HIS A 839 -15.60 46.80 12.42
N GLY A 840 -15.27 47.71 11.51
CA GLY A 840 -16.06 48.00 10.33
C GLY A 840 -16.09 46.85 9.33
N CYS A 841 -14.96 46.21 9.09
CA CYS A 841 -14.84 45.04 8.19
C CYS A 841 -15.60 43.81 8.73
N LEU A 842 -15.55 43.53 10.03
CA LEU A 842 -16.27 42.40 10.63
C LEU A 842 -17.80 42.56 10.64
N LEU A 843 -18.30 43.79 10.71
CA LEU A 843 -19.74 44.08 10.61
C LEU A 843 -20.26 43.98 9.15
N TYR A 844 -19.43 44.32 8.15
CA TYR A 844 -19.82 44.30 6.74
C TYR A 844 -19.63 42.96 6.02
N THR A 845 -18.78 42.07 6.56
CA THR A 845 -18.41 40.79 5.90
C THR A 845 -18.97 39.58 6.60
N SER A 846 -19.70 39.71 7.69
CA SER A 846 -20.39 38.61 8.33
C SER A 846 -21.80 38.43 7.74
N PRO A 847 -22.06 37.39 6.93
CA PRO A 847 -23.38 37.11 6.38
C PRO A 847 -24.24 36.33 7.38
N SER A 848 -24.25 36.71 8.65
CA SER A 848 -25.16 36.08 9.60
C SER A 848 -26.44 36.92 9.67
N PRO A 849 -27.56 36.48 9.11
CA PRO A 849 -28.85 37.03 9.47
C PRO A 849 -29.16 36.64 10.90
N ARG A 850 -29.52 37.59 11.71
CA ARG A 850 -30.26 37.32 12.93
C ARG A 850 -31.69 36.94 12.61
#